data_1654f1b81f4f1da16737211e1d73cf39
#
_entry.id   1654f1b81f4f1da16737211e1d73cf39
#
_cell.length_a   1.000
_cell.length_b   1.000
_cell.length_c   1.000
_cell.angle_alpha   90.00
_cell.angle_beta   90.00
_cell.angle_gamma   90.00
#
_symmetry.space_group_name_H-M   'P 1'
#
loop_
_entity.id
_entity.type
_entity.pdbx_description
1 polymer ?
#
loop_
_entity_poly.entity_id
_entity_poly.type
_entity_poly.pdbx_seq_one_letter_code
_entity_poly.pdbx_strand_id
1 'polypeptide(L)'
;MTTSLIDTIVPSFLSGKWLTPDNPTRITEVADPSTGEIVARVSAEGLDIAAAVDYARDIGRKNLQELTIHERSLKIKELAIFLQDHRDELNALAHKTGANKRDNFVDVDGGISTMFTISSKGRREMPNAHVVTDGEPEVFSKDGSFIGRHIYTTIPGIAVQINAFNFPVWGMLEKFAPSFIAGVPSIVKPATPTGFVTQALVRLMLESGILPEGSLQLISGSARDLLDHLDFRDHVAFTGSAQTANTLRAHKNVLEGGIQFSAEADSLNAAILGTDVTEDAPEFEAYTKAVFNEMTSKAGQKCTAIRRAIVPNDLVEPFIEALSQRLESKVVPGDPRDENATMGPLVSIEQRDDVASAVQKLIDAGGEVVYGGADKLDGAFFAPTILRFDDAQAEAVHSTEAFGPVISVIGYNEPTEAVELAAKGAGSLVASVITHDDELAALYGRGIAAYHGRVHFLDRVDAKTSTGHGSPLPHLVHGGPGRAGGGEELGGIRGILHYMQRTAVQGSPDHLTAVIGQWHRGAAVNRVTRKDVTDGTGVHPFRKDLATLKIGDQFASELRKVTLEEILAFAKETGDTFYAHTDEEAAMANPFFPRRVAHGYLLVSWAAGLFVEPAPGPVLANYGLENLRFIEPVTYDDSVRIELTAKRITPRVTDDYGEVCWDAALYNQDDVLVASYDVLTLVEKVDTIYAQK
;
A
#
# COMPACT_ATOMS: atom_id res chain seq x y z
N MET A 1 -32.76 12.58 14.58
CA MET A 1 -32.70 13.91 15.22
C MET A 1 -31.25 14.29 15.34
N THR A 2 -30.77 15.14 14.47
CA THR A 2 -29.42 15.73 14.55
C THR A 2 -29.42 16.78 15.66
N THR A 3 -29.04 16.36 16.87
CA THR A 3 -28.69 17.30 17.92
C THR A 3 -27.53 18.15 17.39
N SER A 4 -27.67 19.47 17.39
CA SER A 4 -26.64 20.37 16.89
C SER A 4 -25.32 20.07 17.62
N LEU A 5 -24.25 19.75 16.89
CA LEU A 5 -22.90 19.57 17.46
C LEU A 5 -22.36 20.80 18.17
N ILE A 6 -23.06 21.94 18.01
CA ILE A 6 -22.70 23.27 18.58
C ILE A 6 -22.95 23.31 20.09
N ASP A 7 -23.99 22.60 20.57
CA ASP A 7 -24.41 22.66 21.97
C ASP A 7 -23.84 21.52 22.82
N THR A 8 -23.24 20.52 22.21
CA THR A 8 -22.72 19.34 22.89
C THR A 8 -21.26 19.06 22.47
N ILE A 9 -20.52 18.42 23.36
CA ILE A 9 -19.17 17.96 23.05
C ILE A 9 -19.26 16.78 22.08
N VAL A 10 -18.43 16.79 21.03
CA VAL A 10 -18.29 15.68 20.07
C VAL A 10 -17.89 14.40 20.83
N PRO A 11 -18.71 13.34 20.80
CA PRO A 11 -18.47 12.15 21.61
C PRO A 11 -17.27 11.33 21.07
N SER A 12 -16.56 10.68 21.97
CA SER A 12 -15.61 9.61 21.69
C SER A 12 -16.32 8.26 21.70
N PHE A 13 -15.81 7.27 20.95
CA PHE A 13 -16.30 5.91 20.98
C PHE A 13 -15.25 5.00 21.61
N LEU A 14 -15.43 4.64 22.87
CA LEU A 14 -14.49 3.86 23.66
C LEU A 14 -15.21 2.68 24.35
N SER A 15 -14.53 1.53 24.41
CA SER A 15 -15.04 0.31 25.05
C SER A 15 -16.47 -0.04 24.63
N GLY A 16 -16.76 0.11 23.32
CA GLY A 16 -18.06 -0.21 22.72
C GLY A 16 -19.18 0.81 22.96
N LYS A 17 -18.86 2.01 23.46
CA LYS A 17 -19.86 3.04 23.82
C LYS A 17 -19.47 4.42 23.36
N TRP A 18 -20.47 5.22 22.98
CA TRP A 18 -20.31 6.65 22.79
C TRP A 18 -20.27 7.34 24.17
N LEU A 19 -19.20 8.09 24.41
CA LEU A 19 -18.91 8.75 25.68
C LEU A 19 -18.58 10.23 25.44
N THR A 20 -19.06 11.08 26.33
CA THR A 20 -18.66 12.49 26.46
C THR A 20 -18.12 12.72 27.86
N PRO A 21 -17.10 13.55 28.05
CA PRO A 21 -16.60 13.94 29.36
C PRO A 21 -17.67 14.57 30.24
N ASP A 22 -17.66 14.25 31.52
CA ASP A 22 -18.53 14.87 32.52
C ASP A 22 -17.90 16.21 33.01
N ASN A 23 -18.53 17.36 32.70
CA ASN A 23 -18.10 18.69 33.11
C ASN A 23 -16.62 19.01 32.85
N PRO A 24 -16.13 18.85 31.59
CA PRO A 24 -14.72 19.10 31.30
C PRO A 24 -14.36 20.57 31.50
N THR A 25 -13.16 20.82 32.01
CA THR A 25 -12.58 22.16 32.18
C THR A 25 -11.81 22.63 30.96
N ARG A 26 -11.38 21.66 30.11
CA ARG A 26 -10.63 21.91 28.87
C ARG A 26 -11.48 21.52 27.67
N ILE A 27 -12.09 22.50 27.06
CA ILE A 27 -12.88 22.37 25.84
C ILE A 27 -12.19 23.17 24.74
N THR A 28 -11.99 22.55 23.57
CA THR A 28 -11.54 23.25 22.38
C THR A 28 -12.74 23.49 21.47
N GLU A 29 -12.98 24.73 21.13
CA GLU A 29 -13.97 25.14 20.12
C GLU A 29 -13.34 25.02 18.73
N VAL A 30 -14.07 24.45 17.79
CA VAL A 30 -13.69 24.33 16.40
C VAL A 30 -14.57 25.21 15.57
N ALA A 31 -13.98 26.15 14.82
CA ALA A 31 -14.69 27.07 13.96
C ALA A 31 -14.63 26.64 12.50
N ASP A 32 -15.67 26.92 11.73
CA ASP A 32 -15.64 26.92 10.29
C ASP A 32 -14.67 28.03 9.83
N PRO A 33 -13.59 27.70 9.11
CA PRO A 33 -12.57 28.67 8.75
C PRO A 33 -13.04 29.71 7.72
N SER A 34 -14.19 29.49 7.06
CA SER A 34 -14.77 30.39 6.08
C SER A 34 -15.64 31.49 6.76
N THR A 35 -16.35 31.13 7.85
CA THR A 35 -17.34 32.01 8.49
C THR A 35 -16.95 32.41 9.89
N GLY A 36 -16.07 31.69 10.57
CA GLY A 36 -15.74 31.83 11.97
C GLY A 36 -16.80 31.29 12.94
N GLU A 37 -17.88 30.70 12.45
CA GLU A 37 -18.92 30.09 13.29
C GLU A 37 -18.40 28.82 13.97
N ILE A 38 -18.72 28.62 15.24
CA ILE A 38 -18.36 27.36 15.93
C ILE A 38 -19.18 26.22 15.38
N VAL A 39 -18.50 25.18 14.93
CA VAL A 39 -19.11 23.99 14.32
C VAL A 39 -19.00 22.74 15.20
N ALA A 40 -18.07 22.73 16.14
CA ALA A 40 -17.89 21.61 17.06
C ALA A 40 -17.19 22.06 18.35
N ARG A 41 -17.42 21.34 19.45
CA ARG A 41 -16.67 21.43 20.70
C ARG A 41 -16.10 20.05 21.02
N VAL A 42 -14.83 19.95 21.36
CA VAL A 42 -14.16 18.68 21.62
C VAL A 42 -13.43 18.68 22.96
N SER A 43 -13.50 17.55 23.64
CA SER A 43 -12.72 17.26 24.86
C SER A 43 -12.65 15.75 25.06
N ALA A 44 -11.51 15.24 25.51
CA ALA A 44 -11.33 13.86 25.97
C ALA A 44 -10.95 13.82 27.46
N GLU A 45 -11.14 14.92 28.18
CA GLU A 45 -10.76 15.03 29.59
C GLU A 45 -11.54 14.05 30.47
N GLY A 46 -10.82 13.21 31.23
CA GLY A 46 -11.43 12.24 32.16
C GLY A 46 -11.98 10.97 31.50
N LEU A 47 -11.79 10.76 30.21
CA LEU A 47 -12.11 9.48 29.58
C LEU A 47 -11.05 8.43 29.97
N ASP A 48 -11.50 7.20 30.21
CA ASP A 48 -10.61 6.08 30.57
C ASP A 48 -9.93 5.48 29.34
N ILE A 49 -8.76 6.02 29.01
CA ILE A 49 -7.97 5.59 27.86
C ILE A 49 -7.33 4.23 28.11
N ALA A 50 -6.94 3.91 29.35
CA ALA A 50 -6.41 2.59 29.69
C ALA A 50 -7.40 1.48 29.42
N ALA A 51 -8.65 1.65 29.89
CA ALA A 51 -9.72 0.69 29.63
C ALA A 51 -10.02 0.53 28.13
N ALA A 52 -9.91 1.61 27.35
CA ALA A 52 -10.10 1.55 25.89
C ALA A 52 -8.98 0.74 25.21
N VAL A 53 -7.73 0.88 25.64
CA VAL A 53 -6.58 0.11 25.14
C VAL A 53 -6.76 -1.37 25.47
N ASP A 54 -7.12 -1.70 26.72
CA ASP A 54 -7.36 -3.08 27.16
C ASP A 54 -8.53 -3.71 26.39
N TYR A 55 -9.64 -2.98 26.21
CA TYR A 55 -10.78 -3.44 25.43
C TYR A 55 -10.42 -3.78 23.97
N ALA A 56 -9.60 -2.94 23.33
CA ALA A 56 -9.13 -3.22 21.97
C ALA A 56 -8.27 -4.50 21.93
N ARG A 57 -7.36 -4.67 22.90
CA ARG A 57 -6.51 -5.87 23.00
C ARG A 57 -7.28 -7.14 23.31
N ASP A 58 -8.22 -7.10 24.25
CA ASP A 58 -8.89 -8.29 24.76
C ASP A 58 -10.09 -8.71 23.90
N ILE A 59 -10.87 -7.76 23.41
CA ILE A 59 -12.09 -8.00 22.62
C ILE A 59 -11.81 -7.81 21.12
N GLY A 60 -11.33 -6.63 20.74
CA GLY A 60 -11.16 -6.28 19.33
C GLY A 60 -10.20 -7.21 18.59
N ARG A 61 -9.04 -7.49 19.18
CA ARG A 61 -8.05 -8.39 18.59
C ARG A 61 -8.59 -9.82 18.48
N LYS A 62 -9.24 -10.34 19.52
CA LYS A 62 -9.81 -11.68 19.50
C LYS A 62 -10.81 -11.84 18.36
N ASN A 63 -11.75 -10.91 18.25
CA ASN A 63 -12.81 -10.97 17.23
C ASN A 63 -12.23 -10.84 15.80
N LEU A 64 -11.18 -10.04 15.61
CA LEU A 64 -10.50 -9.94 14.31
C LEU A 64 -9.68 -11.19 13.97
N GLN A 65 -9.08 -11.84 14.95
CA GLN A 65 -8.27 -13.05 14.74
C GLN A 65 -9.10 -14.31 14.47
N GLU A 66 -10.40 -14.30 14.75
CA GLU A 66 -11.31 -15.37 14.30
C GLU A 66 -11.51 -15.38 12.78
N LEU A 67 -11.27 -14.25 12.12
CA LEU A 67 -11.43 -14.07 10.68
C LEU A 67 -10.09 -14.25 9.95
N THR A 68 -10.10 -14.89 8.80
CA THR A 68 -8.96 -14.96 7.88
C THR A 68 -8.69 -13.60 7.23
N ILE A 69 -7.54 -13.45 6.57
CA ILE A 69 -7.19 -12.26 5.79
C ILE A 69 -8.25 -11.97 4.72
N HIS A 70 -8.76 -12.99 4.01
CA HIS A 70 -9.78 -12.79 2.99
C HIS A 70 -11.12 -12.35 3.56
N GLU A 71 -11.55 -12.91 4.69
CA GLU A 71 -12.79 -12.53 5.37
C GLU A 71 -12.73 -11.09 5.87
N ARG A 72 -11.61 -10.68 6.48
CA ARG A 72 -11.38 -9.28 6.86
C ARG A 72 -11.36 -8.34 5.64
N SER A 73 -10.73 -8.77 4.55
CA SER A 73 -10.71 -8.00 3.31
C SER A 73 -12.11 -7.80 2.71
N LEU A 74 -12.98 -8.82 2.79
CA LEU A 74 -14.36 -8.70 2.35
C LEU A 74 -15.15 -7.71 3.20
N LYS A 75 -14.98 -7.73 4.52
CA LYS A 75 -15.61 -6.74 5.42
C LYS A 75 -15.19 -5.31 5.08
N ILE A 76 -13.92 -5.08 4.73
CA ILE A 76 -13.47 -3.76 4.24
C ILE A 76 -14.15 -3.39 2.93
N LYS A 77 -14.36 -4.34 2.01
CA LYS A 77 -15.11 -4.09 0.77
C LYS A 77 -16.59 -3.73 1.04
N GLU A 78 -17.24 -4.49 1.90
CA GLU A 78 -18.64 -4.24 2.30
C GLU A 78 -18.78 -2.86 2.94
N LEU A 79 -17.84 -2.51 3.83
CA LEU A 79 -17.82 -1.20 4.48
C LEU A 79 -17.57 -0.06 3.48
N ALA A 80 -16.69 -0.27 2.48
CA ALA A 80 -16.46 0.72 1.42
C ALA A 80 -17.72 0.95 0.58
N ILE A 81 -18.47 -0.10 0.26
CA ILE A 81 -19.77 0.01 -0.44
C ILE A 81 -20.75 0.83 0.41
N PHE A 82 -20.88 0.51 1.70
CA PHE A 82 -21.76 1.23 2.61
C PHE A 82 -21.39 2.72 2.69
N LEU A 83 -20.11 3.04 2.84
CA LEU A 83 -19.63 4.44 2.92
C LEU A 83 -19.84 5.19 1.61
N GLN A 84 -19.75 4.52 0.46
CA GLN A 84 -20.00 5.13 -0.85
C GLN A 84 -21.45 5.64 -0.95
N ASP A 85 -22.40 4.93 -0.37
CA ASP A 85 -23.81 5.34 -0.34
C ASP A 85 -24.07 6.53 0.62
N HIS A 86 -23.15 6.78 1.58
CA HIS A 86 -23.25 7.83 2.59
C HIS A 86 -22.29 9.01 2.37
N ARG A 87 -21.58 9.04 1.23
CA ARG A 87 -20.53 10.04 0.95
C ARG A 87 -21.04 11.50 0.97
N ASP A 88 -22.29 11.74 0.61
CA ASP A 88 -22.84 13.08 0.56
C ASP A 88 -22.98 13.71 1.96
N GLU A 89 -23.25 12.90 2.98
CA GLU A 89 -23.24 13.34 4.39
C GLU A 89 -21.84 13.79 4.81
N LEU A 90 -20.81 13.03 4.46
CA LEU A 90 -19.41 13.35 4.77
C LEU A 90 -18.95 14.61 4.01
N ASN A 91 -19.32 14.73 2.71
CA ASN A 91 -19.01 15.90 1.90
C ASN A 91 -19.62 17.19 2.48
N ALA A 92 -20.87 17.13 2.93
CA ALA A 92 -21.54 18.27 3.54
C ALA A 92 -20.85 18.75 4.84
N LEU A 93 -20.31 17.83 5.63
CA LEU A 93 -19.53 18.17 6.83
C LEU A 93 -18.12 18.68 6.46
N ALA A 94 -17.47 18.06 5.47
CA ALA A 94 -16.12 18.43 5.07
C ALA A 94 -16.01 19.86 4.52
N HIS A 95 -17.07 20.42 3.93
CA HIS A 95 -17.10 21.85 3.56
C HIS A 95 -16.84 22.79 4.74
N LYS A 96 -17.24 22.41 5.94
CA LYS A 96 -16.98 23.18 7.17
C LYS A 96 -15.52 23.15 7.65
N THR A 97 -14.66 22.43 6.95
CA THR A 97 -13.20 22.42 7.18
C THR A 97 -12.41 23.30 6.20
N GLY A 98 -13.11 24.06 5.36
CA GLY A 98 -12.50 24.84 4.28
C GLY A 98 -12.30 24.08 2.97
N ALA A 99 -12.71 22.82 2.90
CA ALA A 99 -12.55 21.96 1.72
C ALA A 99 -13.64 22.22 0.68
N ASN A 100 -13.28 22.51 -0.57
CA ASN A 100 -14.20 22.62 -1.68
C ASN A 100 -14.59 21.26 -2.25
N LYS A 101 -15.48 21.22 -3.24
CA LYS A 101 -15.95 19.97 -3.86
C LYS A 101 -14.82 19.11 -4.45
N ARG A 102 -13.77 19.73 -5.02
CA ARG A 102 -12.62 19.01 -5.58
C ARG A 102 -11.78 18.40 -4.47
N ASP A 103 -11.57 19.14 -3.38
CA ASP A 103 -10.83 18.66 -2.21
C ASP A 103 -11.55 17.51 -1.52
N ASN A 104 -12.88 17.59 -1.42
CA ASN A 104 -13.73 16.54 -0.85
C ASN A 104 -13.71 15.27 -1.69
N PHE A 105 -13.68 15.39 -3.03
CA PHE A 105 -13.53 14.23 -3.91
C PHE A 105 -12.21 13.49 -3.64
N VAL A 106 -11.13 14.22 -3.38
CA VAL A 106 -9.84 13.58 -3.02
C VAL A 106 -9.93 12.93 -1.65
N ASP A 107 -10.51 13.60 -0.65
CA ASP A 107 -10.56 13.09 0.73
C ASP A 107 -11.58 11.95 0.89
N VAL A 108 -12.82 12.17 0.53
CA VAL A 108 -13.93 11.23 0.78
C VAL A 108 -13.91 10.09 -0.24
N ASP A 109 -14.03 10.42 -1.54
CA ASP A 109 -14.09 9.38 -2.58
C ASP A 109 -12.73 8.67 -2.72
N GLY A 110 -11.62 9.40 -2.59
CA GLY A 110 -10.27 8.84 -2.59
C GLY A 110 -10.02 7.88 -1.42
N GLY A 111 -10.45 8.23 -0.20
CA GLY A 111 -10.37 7.37 0.98
C GLY A 111 -11.16 6.07 0.80
N ILE A 112 -12.42 6.17 0.32
CA ILE A 112 -13.26 5.00 0.03
C ILE A 112 -12.63 4.13 -1.08
N SER A 113 -12.11 4.75 -2.14
CA SER A 113 -11.39 4.06 -3.22
C SER A 113 -10.17 3.28 -2.73
N THR A 114 -9.45 3.84 -1.76
CA THR A 114 -8.32 3.18 -1.11
C THR A 114 -8.76 1.90 -0.42
N MET A 115 -9.90 1.89 0.29
CA MET A 115 -10.44 0.67 0.89
C MET A 115 -10.75 -0.41 -0.14
N PHE A 116 -11.35 -0.07 -1.28
CA PHE A 116 -11.59 -1.03 -2.37
C PHE A 116 -10.28 -1.63 -2.89
N THR A 117 -9.26 -0.82 -3.07
CA THR A 117 -7.95 -1.27 -3.57
C THR A 117 -7.28 -2.22 -2.57
N ILE A 118 -7.18 -1.83 -1.31
CA ILE A 118 -6.53 -2.64 -0.26
C ILE A 118 -7.29 -3.95 -0.04
N SER A 119 -8.64 -3.92 0.01
CA SER A 119 -9.48 -5.11 0.06
C SER A 119 -9.22 -6.06 -1.12
N SER A 120 -9.16 -5.52 -2.33
CA SER A 120 -8.88 -6.30 -3.54
C SER A 120 -7.51 -6.95 -3.51
N LYS A 121 -6.48 -6.21 -3.07
CA LYS A 121 -5.10 -6.68 -2.91
C LYS A 121 -5.02 -7.79 -1.86
N GLY A 122 -5.63 -7.59 -0.67
CA GLY A 122 -5.67 -8.60 0.38
C GLY A 122 -6.25 -9.94 -0.09
N ARG A 123 -7.30 -9.93 -0.91
CA ARG A 123 -7.91 -11.15 -1.44
C ARG A 123 -7.17 -11.80 -2.59
N ARG A 124 -6.45 -11.04 -3.42
CA ARG A 124 -5.80 -11.56 -4.62
C ARG A 124 -4.34 -11.89 -4.44
N GLU A 125 -3.66 -11.20 -3.54
CA GLU A 125 -2.20 -11.29 -3.39
C GLU A 125 -1.78 -11.90 -2.04
N MET A 126 -2.73 -12.14 -1.12
CA MET A 126 -2.46 -12.78 0.17
C MET A 126 -3.24 -14.09 0.31
N PRO A 127 -2.79 -15.04 1.15
CA PRO A 127 -3.49 -16.29 1.38
C PRO A 127 -4.79 -16.09 2.16
N ASN A 128 -5.78 -16.97 1.96
CA ASN A 128 -6.95 -17.07 2.85
C ASN A 128 -6.56 -17.83 4.13
N ALA A 129 -5.73 -17.20 4.94
CA ALA A 129 -5.14 -17.79 6.14
C ALA A 129 -4.85 -16.71 7.20
N HIS A 130 -4.25 -17.11 8.31
CA HIS A 130 -3.78 -16.22 9.38
C HIS A 130 -2.26 -15.95 9.29
N VAL A 131 -1.54 -16.76 8.51
CA VAL A 131 -0.09 -16.68 8.32
C VAL A 131 0.20 -16.36 6.87
N VAL A 132 1.14 -15.45 6.63
CA VAL A 132 1.63 -15.10 5.29
C VAL A 132 3.09 -15.49 5.20
N THR A 133 3.49 -16.14 4.12
CA THR A 133 4.89 -16.50 3.88
C THR A 133 5.63 -15.36 3.18
N ASP A 134 6.92 -15.21 3.48
CA ASP A 134 7.83 -14.25 2.87
C ASP A 134 9.00 -15.01 2.23
N GLY A 135 9.08 -14.96 0.92
CA GLY A 135 10.08 -15.69 0.15
C GLY A 135 9.84 -17.21 0.07
N GLU A 136 10.77 -17.89 -0.56
CA GLU A 136 10.83 -19.36 -0.65
C GLU A 136 11.57 -19.96 0.57
N PRO A 137 11.39 -21.25 0.87
CA PRO A 137 12.14 -21.92 1.92
C PRO A 137 13.63 -21.99 1.58
N GLU A 138 14.47 -21.71 2.59
CA GLU A 138 15.92 -21.90 2.50
C GLU A 138 16.31 -23.27 3.07
N VAL A 139 17.15 -24.02 2.35
CA VAL A 139 17.62 -25.36 2.75
C VAL A 139 19.00 -25.23 3.42
N PHE A 140 19.11 -25.64 4.68
CA PHE A 140 20.33 -25.50 5.48
C PHE A 140 21.11 -26.82 5.65
N SER A 141 20.46 -27.98 5.46
CA SER A 141 21.10 -29.28 5.50
C SER A 141 21.23 -29.89 4.10
N LYS A 142 22.27 -30.70 3.86
CA LYS A 142 22.51 -31.34 2.57
C LYS A 142 21.39 -32.28 2.13
N ASP A 143 20.71 -32.90 3.08
CA ASP A 143 19.63 -33.86 2.89
C ASP A 143 18.23 -33.23 2.91
N GLY A 144 18.14 -31.89 3.08
CA GLY A 144 16.87 -31.19 3.15
C GLY A 144 16.10 -31.38 4.46
N SER A 145 16.69 -32.05 5.47
CA SER A 145 16.03 -32.33 6.76
C SER A 145 15.88 -31.10 7.67
N PHE A 146 16.61 -30.01 7.38
CA PHE A 146 16.56 -28.76 8.12
C PHE A 146 16.45 -27.56 7.17
N ILE A 147 15.32 -26.86 7.28
CA ILE A 147 14.94 -25.73 6.42
C ILE A 147 14.52 -24.54 7.25
N GLY A 148 14.44 -23.36 6.63
CA GLY A 148 13.92 -22.15 7.27
C GLY A 148 13.12 -21.30 6.31
N ARG A 149 12.20 -20.48 6.84
CA ARG A 149 11.40 -19.55 6.06
C ARG A 149 10.94 -18.37 6.92
N HIS A 150 10.78 -17.21 6.32
CA HIS A 150 10.13 -16.09 6.99
C HIS A 150 8.61 -16.20 6.88
N ILE A 151 7.93 -15.82 7.95
CA ILE A 151 6.47 -15.69 7.99
C ILE A 151 6.08 -14.35 8.59
N TYR A 152 4.88 -13.88 8.23
CA TYR A 152 4.21 -12.78 8.92
C TYR A 152 3.01 -13.31 9.70
N THR A 153 2.85 -12.82 10.90
CA THR A 153 1.68 -13.04 11.78
C THR A 153 1.19 -11.71 12.32
N THR A 154 -0.09 -11.61 12.66
CA THR A 154 -0.67 -10.41 13.28
C THR A 154 0.08 -10.03 14.56
N ILE A 155 0.42 -8.74 14.75
CA ILE A 155 1.00 -8.27 16.01
C ILE A 155 0.06 -8.52 17.19
N PRO A 156 0.58 -8.73 18.42
CA PRO A 156 -0.25 -9.07 19.58
C PRO A 156 -0.92 -7.85 20.25
N GLY A 157 -0.84 -6.66 19.68
CA GLY A 157 -1.34 -5.41 20.21
C GLY A 157 -2.41 -4.74 19.37
N ILE A 158 -2.38 -3.41 19.36
CA ILE A 158 -3.33 -2.53 18.68
C ILE A 158 -2.61 -1.54 17.75
N ALA A 159 -3.34 -0.94 16.82
CA ALA A 159 -2.89 0.18 16.01
C ALA A 159 -3.48 1.49 16.58
N VAL A 160 -2.63 2.40 16.99
CA VAL A 160 -3.01 3.77 17.35
C VAL A 160 -2.73 4.66 16.15
N GLN A 161 -3.78 5.33 15.64
CA GLN A 161 -3.72 6.16 14.44
C GLN A 161 -3.94 7.62 14.82
N ILE A 162 -2.87 8.41 14.82
CA ILE A 162 -2.91 9.85 15.10
C ILE A 162 -2.84 10.57 13.76
N ASN A 163 -3.97 11.11 13.31
CA ASN A 163 -4.14 11.61 11.96
C ASN A 163 -4.02 13.14 11.87
N ALA A 164 -3.59 13.64 10.71
CA ALA A 164 -3.52 15.06 10.39
C ALA A 164 -4.91 15.65 10.09
N PHE A 165 -4.96 16.98 9.99
CA PHE A 165 -6.21 17.71 9.77
C PHE A 165 -6.65 17.80 8.31
N ASN A 166 -5.72 17.66 7.37
CA ASN A 166 -5.94 18.01 5.96
C ASN A 166 -6.87 17.04 5.21
N PHE A 167 -6.82 15.73 5.53
CA PHE A 167 -7.66 14.70 4.94
C PHE A 167 -8.29 13.82 6.04
N PRO A 168 -9.35 14.31 6.72
CA PRO A 168 -9.94 13.63 7.89
C PRO A 168 -10.62 12.30 7.56
N VAL A 169 -11.01 12.05 6.32
CA VAL A 169 -11.59 10.79 5.85
C VAL A 169 -10.51 9.87 5.28
N TRP A 170 -9.77 10.33 4.29
CA TRP A 170 -8.69 9.54 3.69
C TRP A 170 -7.65 9.11 4.73
N GLY A 171 -7.09 10.07 5.47
CA GLY A 171 -6.01 9.80 6.43
C GLY A 171 -6.39 8.78 7.50
N MET A 172 -7.67 8.63 7.83
CA MET A 172 -8.15 7.54 8.65
C MET A 172 -8.26 6.23 7.89
N LEU A 173 -8.90 6.24 6.70
CA LEU A 173 -9.23 5.03 5.98
C LEU A 173 -8.00 4.31 5.41
N GLU A 174 -6.96 5.07 5.00
CA GLU A 174 -5.70 4.51 4.50
C GLU A 174 -4.91 3.73 5.55
N LYS A 175 -5.06 4.08 6.84
CA LYS A 175 -4.44 3.38 7.98
C LYS A 175 -5.34 2.28 8.54
N PHE A 176 -6.64 2.55 8.61
CA PHE A 176 -7.62 1.61 9.15
C PHE A 176 -7.76 0.34 8.29
N ALA A 177 -7.86 0.48 6.97
CA ALA A 177 -8.09 -0.68 6.11
C ALA A 177 -6.94 -1.71 6.19
N PRO A 178 -5.65 -1.34 6.06
CA PRO A 178 -4.57 -2.32 6.18
C PRO A 178 -4.42 -2.89 7.59
N SER A 179 -4.56 -2.09 8.67
CA SER A 179 -4.49 -2.60 10.05
C SER A 179 -5.63 -3.60 10.35
N PHE A 180 -6.84 -3.31 9.90
CA PHE A 180 -7.98 -4.21 10.03
C PHE A 180 -7.76 -5.54 9.29
N ILE A 181 -7.27 -5.50 8.04
CA ILE A 181 -6.98 -6.71 7.26
C ILE A 181 -5.84 -7.51 7.89
N ALA A 182 -4.83 -6.86 8.46
CA ALA A 182 -3.78 -7.51 9.26
C ALA A 182 -4.32 -8.17 10.54
N GLY A 183 -5.55 -7.85 10.96
CA GLY A 183 -6.16 -8.39 12.18
C GLY A 183 -5.86 -7.59 13.44
N VAL A 184 -5.50 -6.31 13.28
CA VAL A 184 -5.13 -5.40 14.36
C VAL A 184 -6.23 -4.37 14.58
N PRO A 185 -6.84 -4.31 15.77
CA PRO A 185 -7.86 -3.31 16.10
C PRO A 185 -7.25 -1.92 16.20
N SER A 186 -8.04 -0.90 15.88
CA SER A 186 -7.59 0.49 15.79
C SER A 186 -8.21 1.40 16.85
N ILE A 187 -7.38 2.27 17.44
CA ILE A 187 -7.81 3.46 18.16
C ILE A 187 -7.42 4.67 17.33
N VAL A 188 -8.41 5.40 16.84
CA VAL A 188 -8.22 6.57 15.98
C VAL A 188 -8.30 7.85 16.80
N LYS A 189 -7.29 8.70 16.65
CA LYS A 189 -7.23 10.03 17.23
C LYS A 189 -7.04 11.07 16.12
N PRO A 190 -8.12 11.66 15.57
CA PRO A 190 -8.02 12.67 14.53
C PRO A 190 -7.45 13.99 15.07
N ALA A 191 -6.97 14.83 14.17
CA ALA A 191 -6.63 16.21 14.50
C ALA A 191 -7.88 16.99 14.94
N THR A 192 -7.72 17.86 15.93
CA THR A 192 -8.83 18.61 16.53
C THR A 192 -9.64 19.44 15.53
N PRO A 193 -9.02 20.21 14.59
CA PRO A 193 -9.77 21.12 13.71
C PRO A 193 -10.77 20.43 12.79
N THR A 194 -10.53 19.15 12.45
CA THR A 194 -11.35 18.41 11.49
C THR A 194 -11.92 17.10 12.05
N GLY A 195 -11.68 16.84 13.32
CA GLY A 195 -12.06 15.59 14.01
C GLY A 195 -13.55 15.29 14.02
N PHE A 196 -14.41 16.30 13.90
CA PHE A 196 -15.86 16.11 13.80
C PHE A 196 -16.28 15.40 12.50
N VAL A 197 -15.53 15.56 11.42
CA VAL A 197 -15.75 14.81 10.17
C VAL A 197 -15.37 13.34 10.38
N THR A 198 -14.21 13.08 10.99
CA THR A 198 -13.78 11.71 11.33
C THR A 198 -14.75 11.03 12.29
N GLN A 199 -15.32 11.79 13.27
CA GLN A 199 -16.33 11.25 14.17
C GLN A 199 -17.60 10.82 13.43
N ALA A 200 -18.06 11.63 12.45
CA ALA A 200 -19.20 11.25 11.61
C ALA A 200 -18.90 10.01 10.76
N LEU A 201 -17.68 9.91 10.20
CA LEU A 201 -17.23 8.72 9.49
C LEU A 201 -17.26 7.48 10.39
N VAL A 202 -16.68 7.56 11.59
CA VAL A 202 -16.67 6.42 12.55
C VAL A 202 -18.08 6.04 12.96
N ARG A 203 -18.97 7.02 13.16
CA ARG A 203 -20.39 6.77 13.45
C ARG A 203 -21.03 5.94 12.33
N LEU A 204 -20.88 6.34 11.07
CA LEU A 204 -21.37 5.58 9.92
C LEU A 204 -20.78 4.17 9.85
N MET A 205 -19.46 4.05 10.05
CA MET A 205 -18.78 2.74 10.05
C MET A 205 -19.35 1.78 11.12
N LEU A 206 -19.65 2.28 12.31
CA LEU A 206 -20.25 1.49 13.40
C LEU A 206 -21.74 1.18 13.15
N GLU A 207 -22.51 2.14 12.63
CA GLU A 207 -23.93 1.98 12.26
C GLU A 207 -24.12 0.94 11.14
N SER A 208 -23.11 0.72 10.30
CA SER A 208 -23.16 -0.33 9.26
C SER A 208 -23.35 -1.75 9.82
N GLY A 209 -22.96 -1.99 11.08
CA GLY A 209 -22.98 -3.33 11.69
C GLY A 209 -21.98 -4.33 11.10
N ILE A 210 -21.09 -3.89 10.19
CA ILE A 210 -20.12 -4.76 9.48
C ILE A 210 -18.91 -5.09 10.36
N LEU A 211 -18.50 -4.11 11.18
CA LEU A 211 -17.29 -4.21 11.99
C LEU A 211 -17.47 -5.13 13.20
N PRO A 212 -16.53 -6.07 13.46
CA PRO A 212 -16.50 -6.81 14.69
C PRO A 212 -16.35 -5.90 15.91
N GLU A 213 -16.97 -6.29 17.02
CA GLU A 213 -16.88 -5.57 18.29
C GLU A 213 -15.42 -5.35 18.71
N GLY A 214 -15.09 -4.11 19.14
CA GLY A 214 -13.78 -3.72 19.62
C GLY A 214 -12.74 -3.48 18.51
N SER A 215 -13.06 -3.68 17.23
CA SER A 215 -12.14 -3.51 16.13
C SER A 215 -11.82 -2.04 15.81
N LEU A 216 -12.67 -1.11 16.22
CA LEU A 216 -12.53 0.33 16.00
C LEU A 216 -12.97 1.10 17.23
N GLN A 217 -12.14 2.07 17.63
CA GLN A 217 -12.45 3.06 18.65
C GLN A 217 -12.00 4.45 18.19
N LEU A 218 -12.56 5.50 18.78
CA LEU A 218 -12.30 6.90 18.44
C LEU A 218 -12.10 7.74 19.69
N ILE A 219 -11.06 8.56 19.73
CA ILE A 219 -10.83 9.60 20.72
C ILE A 219 -11.06 10.96 20.07
N SER A 220 -12.14 11.64 20.46
CA SER A 220 -12.47 13.01 20.02
C SER A 220 -11.87 14.02 20.98
N GLY A 221 -10.72 14.61 20.63
CA GLY A 221 -10.01 15.56 21.47
C GLY A 221 -8.57 15.13 21.80
N SER A 222 -7.97 15.79 22.80
CA SER A 222 -6.58 15.53 23.21
C SER A 222 -6.51 14.40 24.24
N ALA A 223 -5.85 13.29 23.90
CA ALA A 223 -5.50 12.22 24.83
C ALA A 223 -3.99 12.24 25.06
N ARG A 224 -3.54 13.06 26.03
CA ARG A 224 -2.11 13.28 26.28
C ARG A 224 -1.40 12.07 26.90
N ASP A 225 -2.15 11.21 27.58
CA ASP A 225 -1.71 10.00 28.26
C ASP A 225 -1.83 8.74 27.40
N LEU A 226 -2.28 8.83 26.16
CA LEU A 226 -2.49 7.66 25.29
C LEU A 226 -1.24 6.78 25.17
N LEU A 227 -0.07 7.38 24.96
CA LEU A 227 1.19 6.64 24.83
C LEU A 227 1.65 6.00 26.15
N ASP A 228 1.18 6.47 27.29
CA ASP A 228 1.50 5.88 28.61
C ASP A 228 0.93 4.48 28.78
N HIS A 229 -0.13 4.12 28.03
CA HIS A 229 -0.83 2.84 28.08
C HIS A 229 -0.38 1.82 27.02
N LEU A 230 0.57 2.22 26.16
CA LEU A 230 1.08 1.39 25.06
C LEU A 230 2.43 0.73 25.42
N ASP A 231 2.72 -0.40 24.75
CA ASP A 231 3.97 -1.13 24.91
C ASP A 231 4.46 -1.76 23.58
N PHE A 232 5.48 -2.62 23.62
CA PHE A 232 6.11 -3.24 22.46
C PHE A 232 5.16 -4.03 21.55
N ARG A 233 3.96 -4.35 22.03
CA ARG A 233 2.93 -5.08 21.26
C ARG A 233 2.25 -4.18 20.24
N ASP A 234 2.29 -2.87 20.45
CA ASP A 234 1.45 -1.89 19.77
C ASP A 234 2.20 -1.16 18.66
N HIS A 235 1.42 -0.65 17.72
CA HIS A 235 1.92 0.16 16.61
C HIS A 235 1.28 1.55 16.65
N VAL A 236 2.08 2.59 16.60
CA VAL A 236 1.61 3.99 16.45
C VAL A 236 1.92 4.47 15.05
N ALA A 237 0.88 4.80 14.29
CA ALA A 237 0.96 5.48 12.99
C ALA A 237 0.58 6.95 13.18
N PHE A 238 1.52 7.84 12.90
CA PHE A 238 1.36 9.29 13.06
C PHE A 238 1.47 10.00 11.72
N THR A 239 0.55 10.93 11.46
CA THR A 239 0.66 11.90 10.36
C THR A 239 0.47 13.31 10.93
N GLY A 240 1.43 14.20 10.70
CA GLY A 240 1.39 15.57 11.19
C GLY A 240 2.73 16.30 11.08
N SER A 241 2.96 17.33 11.91
CA SER A 241 4.20 18.11 11.87
C SER A 241 5.41 17.32 12.40
N ALA A 242 6.60 17.58 11.85
CA ALA A 242 7.85 17.01 12.33
C ALA A 242 8.10 17.31 13.81
N GLN A 243 7.70 18.47 14.29
CA GLN A 243 7.82 18.82 15.71
C GLN A 243 7.00 17.88 16.59
N THR A 244 5.75 17.61 16.22
CA THR A 244 4.88 16.66 16.95
C THR A 244 5.44 15.24 16.83
N ALA A 245 5.87 14.81 15.64
CA ALA A 245 6.51 13.50 15.45
C ALA A 245 7.71 13.30 16.39
N ASN A 246 8.58 14.31 16.48
CA ASN A 246 9.74 14.27 17.37
C ASN A 246 9.34 14.24 18.86
N THR A 247 8.30 14.95 19.25
CA THR A 247 7.75 14.91 20.63
C THR A 247 7.22 13.53 20.97
N LEU A 248 6.48 12.91 20.05
CA LEU A 248 5.94 11.55 20.25
C LEU A 248 7.07 10.48 20.25
N ARG A 249 8.06 10.62 19.37
CA ARG A 249 9.24 9.73 19.33
C ARG A 249 10.06 9.81 20.61
N ALA A 250 10.14 10.99 21.23
CA ALA A 250 10.85 11.18 22.49
C ALA A 250 10.08 10.62 23.70
N HIS A 251 8.86 10.13 23.54
CA HIS A 251 8.10 9.54 24.61
C HIS A 251 8.78 8.28 25.16
N LYS A 252 8.78 8.10 26.48
CA LYS A 252 9.50 7.00 27.16
C LYS A 252 9.11 5.63 26.61
N ASN A 253 7.82 5.37 26.40
CA ASN A 253 7.33 4.08 25.92
C ASN A 253 7.69 3.81 24.44
N VAL A 254 7.96 4.85 23.65
CA VAL A 254 8.50 4.70 22.30
C VAL A 254 9.99 4.38 22.35
N LEU A 255 10.77 5.16 23.14
CA LEU A 255 12.23 5.01 23.21
C LEU A 255 12.67 3.73 23.94
N GLU A 256 12.06 3.43 25.09
CA GLU A 256 12.46 2.34 25.99
C GLU A 256 11.48 1.17 25.95
N GLY A 257 10.19 1.44 25.69
CA GLY A 257 9.12 0.44 25.69
C GLY A 257 8.99 -0.36 24.40
N GLY A 258 9.73 0.00 23.34
CA GLY A 258 9.78 -0.74 22.09
C GLY A 258 8.50 -0.66 21.23
N ILE A 259 7.66 0.36 21.43
CA ILE A 259 6.50 0.63 20.57
C ILE A 259 7.00 0.84 19.13
N GLN A 260 6.38 0.17 18.18
CA GLN A 260 6.60 0.45 16.76
C GLN A 260 6.00 1.81 16.42
N PHE A 261 6.83 2.75 15.96
CA PHE A 261 6.40 4.12 15.65
C PHE A 261 6.69 4.46 14.19
N SER A 262 5.64 4.60 13.41
CA SER A 262 5.68 5.04 12.02
C SER A 262 5.21 6.49 11.93
N ALA A 263 5.91 7.33 11.18
CA ALA A 263 5.51 8.71 10.99
C ALA A 263 5.57 9.14 9.53
N GLU A 264 4.55 9.88 9.11
CA GLU A 264 4.56 10.78 7.97
C GLU A 264 4.59 12.21 8.51
N ALA A 265 5.62 12.97 8.13
CA ALA A 265 5.86 14.30 8.69
C ALA A 265 6.07 15.35 7.59
N ASP A 266 6.73 16.46 7.94
CA ASP A 266 7.01 17.58 7.03
C ASP A 266 7.69 17.13 5.73
N SER A 267 7.32 17.76 4.63
CA SER A 267 7.90 17.42 3.33
C SER A 267 8.18 18.67 2.47
N LEU A 268 9.40 18.77 1.95
CA LEU A 268 9.79 19.78 0.99
C LEU A 268 9.84 19.18 -0.42
N ASN A 269 8.69 18.74 -0.88
CA ASN A 269 8.54 18.11 -2.19
C ASN A 269 9.04 19.01 -3.31
N ALA A 270 9.76 18.44 -4.27
CA ALA A 270 10.33 19.15 -5.39
C ALA A 270 9.64 18.77 -6.71
N ALA A 271 9.59 19.71 -7.63
CA ALA A 271 9.34 19.44 -9.04
C ALA A 271 10.52 19.94 -9.85
N ILE A 272 11.11 19.08 -10.67
CA ILE A 272 12.23 19.38 -11.56
C ILE A 272 11.71 19.49 -12.99
N LEU A 273 11.94 20.61 -13.63
CA LEU A 273 11.74 20.78 -15.07
C LEU A 273 13.05 20.44 -15.79
N GLY A 274 13.03 19.53 -16.76
CA GLY A 274 14.21 19.08 -17.48
C GLY A 274 14.86 20.15 -18.33
N THR A 275 16.17 20.08 -18.57
CA THR A 275 16.90 20.99 -19.44
C THR A 275 16.62 20.82 -20.95
N ASP A 276 15.94 19.75 -21.33
CA ASP A 276 15.42 19.48 -22.67
C ASP A 276 14.13 20.28 -22.99
N VAL A 277 13.52 20.90 -21.98
CA VAL A 277 12.24 21.60 -22.12
C VAL A 277 12.45 23.04 -22.55
N THR A 278 11.65 23.49 -23.52
CA THR A 278 11.56 24.89 -23.96
C THR A 278 10.20 25.46 -23.56
N GLU A 279 10.03 26.77 -23.57
CA GLU A 279 8.80 27.47 -23.17
C GLU A 279 7.57 27.02 -23.99
N ASP A 280 7.75 26.68 -25.26
CA ASP A 280 6.72 26.21 -26.18
C ASP A 280 6.47 24.69 -26.11
N ALA A 281 7.26 23.94 -25.31
CA ALA A 281 7.11 22.51 -25.16
C ALA A 281 5.86 22.12 -24.34
N PRO A 282 5.19 21.02 -24.66
CA PRO A 282 4.06 20.53 -23.85
C PRO A 282 4.42 20.24 -22.39
N GLU A 283 5.67 19.90 -22.11
CA GLU A 283 6.21 19.64 -20.77
C GLU A 283 6.22 20.91 -19.92
N PHE A 284 6.47 22.08 -20.49
CA PHE A 284 6.40 23.36 -19.78
C PHE A 284 5.00 23.67 -19.27
N GLU A 285 3.99 23.49 -20.13
CA GLU A 285 2.57 23.64 -19.73
C GLU A 285 2.18 22.56 -18.68
N ALA A 286 2.63 21.31 -18.84
CA ALA A 286 2.37 20.24 -17.90
C ALA A 286 2.98 20.55 -16.52
N TYR A 287 4.21 21.06 -16.48
CA TYR A 287 4.90 21.50 -15.27
C TYR A 287 4.15 22.64 -14.57
N THR A 288 3.84 23.70 -15.31
CA THR A 288 3.11 24.87 -14.78
C THR A 288 1.75 24.47 -14.22
N LYS A 289 1.04 23.58 -14.92
CA LYS A 289 -0.24 23.02 -14.45
C LYS A 289 -0.08 22.16 -13.19
N ALA A 290 0.97 21.35 -13.11
CA ALA A 290 1.22 20.52 -11.93
C ALA A 290 1.48 21.39 -10.71
N VAL A 291 2.35 22.40 -10.80
CA VAL A 291 2.65 23.34 -9.73
C VAL A 291 1.39 24.10 -9.31
N PHE A 292 0.64 24.66 -10.27
CA PHE A 292 -0.62 25.34 -10.02
C PHE A 292 -1.60 24.48 -9.21
N ASN A 293 -1.79 23.23 -9.64
CA ASN A 293 -2.70 22.30 -8.97
C ASN A 293 -2.28 22.01 -7.53
N GLU A 294 -0.98 21.85 -7.29
CA GLU A 294 -0.46 21.55 -5.96
C GLU A 294 -0.51 22.75 -5.00
N MET A 295 -0.37 23.97 -5.53
CA MET A 295 -0.54 25.19 -4.75
C MET A 295 -2.01 25.43 -4.34
N THR A 296 -2.97 25.11 -5.22
CA THR A 296 -4.37 25.53 -5.05
C THR A 296 -5.28 24.46 -4.46
N SER A 297 -4.98 23.17 -4.67
CA SER A 297 -5.73 22.08 -4.04
C SER A 297 -5.58 22.13 -2.54
N LYS A 298 -6.71 22.12 -1.81
CA LYS A 298 -6.77 22.24 -0.34
C LYS A 298 -6.04 23.49 0.19
N ALA A 299 -5.97 24.56 -0.62
CA ALA A 299 -5.16 25.75 -0.35
C ALA A 299 -3.69 25.40 -0.04
N GLY A 300 -3.11 24.45 -0.76
CA GLY A 300 -1.74 23.98 -0.55
C GLY A 300 -1.50 23.17 0.73
N GLN A 301 -2.52 22.87 1.53
CA GLN A 301 -2.40 22.11 2.79
C GLN A 301 -2.36 20.60 2.51
N LYS A 302 -1.40 20.18 1.72
CA LYS A 302 -1.14 18.79 1.36
C LYS A 302 0.29 18.40 1.72
N CYS A 303 0.45 17.25 2.35
CA CYS A 303 1.77 16.70 2.64
C CYS A 303 2.60 16.48 1.35
N THR A 304 1.92 16.24 0.23
CA THR A 304 2.53 16.05 -1.09
C THR A 304 2.65 17.32 -1.92
N ALA A 305 2.20 18.50 -1.46
CA ALA A 305 2.25 19.72 -2.26
C ALA A 305 3.69 20.06 -2.70
N ILE A 306 3.86 20.50 -3.95
CA ILE A 306 5.14 20.99 -4.45
C ILE A 306 5.50 22.26 -3.67
N ARG A 307 6.62 22.25 -2.97
CA ARG A 307 7.15 23.40 -2.21
C ARG A 307 8.30 24.07 -2.92
N ARG A 308 9.03 23.33 -3.75
CA ARG A 308 10.21 23.80 -4.47
C ARG A 308 10.07 23.48 -5.94
N ALA A 309 9.93 24.54 -6.75
CA ALA A 309 10.00 24.47 -8.21
C ALA A 309 11.45 24.65 -8.64
N ILE A 310 12.08 23.60 -9.16
CA ILE A 310 13.47 23.57 -9.62
C ILE A 310 13.46 23.65 -11.14
N VAL A 311 13.88 24.80 -11.67
CA VAL A 311 13.67 25.21 -13.07
C VAL A 311 14.99 25.58 -13.72
N PRO A 312 15.28 25.22 -15.00
CA PRO A 312 16.43 25.76 -15.72
C PRO A 312 16.44 27.29 -15.66
N ASN A 313 17.61 27.89 -15.43
CA ASN A 313 17.74 29.36 -15.19
C ASN A 313 17.11 30.22 -16.27
N ASP A 314 17.16 29.81 -17.54
CA ASP A 314 16.55 30.51 -18.68
C ASP A 314 15.03 30.41 -18.72
N LEU A 315 14.42 29.46 -17.98
CA LEU A 315 12.98 29.28 -17.87
C LEU A 315 12.40 29.80 -16.56
N VAL A 316 13.18 30.34 -15.62
CA VAL A 316 12.66 30.83 -14.32
C VAL A 316 11.64 31.97 -14.53
N GLU A 317 11.98 33.00 -15.26
CA GLU A 317 11.07 34.13 -15.52
C GLU A 317 9.86 33.73 -16.36
N PRO A 318 9.98 33.01 -17.49
CA PRO A 318 8.84 32.50 -18.23
C PRO A 318 7.90 31.65 -17.36
N PHE A 319 8.44 30.80 -16.46
CA PHE A 319 7.65 29.96 -15.56
C PHE A 319 6.89 30.81 -14.53
N ILE A 320 7.53 31.78 -13.88
CA ILE A 320 6.89 32.67 -12.91
C ILE A 320 5.76 33.44 -13.59
N GLU A 321 5.96 33.97 -14.81
CA GLU A 321 4.93 34.67 -15.56
C GLU A 321 3.74 33.75 -15.88
N ALA A 322 4.00 32.56 -16.45
CA ALA A 322 2.96 31.60 -16.80
C ALA A 322 2.15 31.11 -15.58
N LEU A 323 2.81 30.86 -14.46
CA LEU A 323 2.16 30.45 -13.21
C LEU A 323 1.33 31.60 -12.64
N SER A 324 1.84 32.82 -12.62
CA SER A 324 1.15 34.01 -12.13
C SER A 324 -0.13 34.29 -12.94
N GLN A 325 -0.05 34.29 -14.26
CA GLN A 325 -1.22 34.45 -15.16
C GLN A 325 -2.28 33.35 -14.90
N ARG A 326 -1.82 32.11 -14.65
CA ARG A 326 -2.74 31.00 -14.33
C ARG A 326 -3.41 31.17 -12.97
N LEU A 327 -2.68 31.61 -11.95
CA LEU A 327 -3.22 31.92 -10.64
C LEU A 327 -4.25 33.06 -10.72
N GLU A 328 -3.92 34.16 -11.41
CA GLU A 328 -4.80 35.31 -11.57
C GLU A 328 -6.12 34.94 -12.29
N SER A 329 -6.02 34.10 -13.35
CA SER A 329 -7.18 33.76 -14.17
C SER A 329 -8.05 32.62 -13.61
N LYS A 330 -7.52 31.78 -12.70
CA LYS A 330 -8.21 30.55 -12.25
C LYS A 330 -8.52 30.47 -10.76
N VAL A 331 -7.85 31.28 -9.93
CA VAL A 331 -8.05 31.22 -8.48
C VAL A 331 -9.08 32.27 -8.04
N VAL A 332 -10.17 31.80 -7.47
CA VAL A 332 -11.18 32.61 -6.80
C VAL A 332 -11.27 32.11 -5.35
N PRO A 333 -10.59 32.78 -4.41
CA PRO A 333 -10.70 32.43 -2.99
C PRO A 333 -12.14 32.71 -2.51
N GLY A 334 -12.69 31.79 -1.72
CA GLY A 334 -14.04 31.98 -1.20
C GLY A 334 -14.53 30.80 -0.35
N ASP A 335 -15.74 30.95 0.17
CA ASP A 335 -16.41 29.89 0.92
C ASP A 335 -16.56 28.63 0.04
N PRO A 336 -16.13 27.45 0.48
CA PRO A 336 -16.24 26.21 -0.30
C PRO A 336 -17.65 25.82 -0.72
N ARG A 337 -18.66 26.41 -0.10
CA ARG A 337 -20.08 26.20 -0.46
C ARG A 337 -20.52 27.09 -1.64
N ASP A 338 -19.74 28.09 -2.02
CA ASP A 338 -19.95 28.87 -3.24
C ASP A 338 -19.35 28.12 -4.43
N GLU A 339 -20.19 27.81 -5.42
CA GLU A 339 -19.77 27.08 -6.64
C GLU A 339 -18.72 27.83 -7.47
N ASN A 340 -18.59 29.15 -7.31
CA ASN A 340 -17.59 29.99 -7.97
C ASN A 340 -16.22 29.94 -7.26
N ALA A 341 -16.18 29.57 -5.99
CA ALA A 341 -14.93 29.49 -5.23
C ALA A 341 -14.10 28.29 -5.69
N THR A 342 -12.88 28.56 -6.15
CA THR A 342 -11.96 27.51 -6.62
C THR A 342 -10.90 27.13 -5.57
N MET A 343 -10.72 27.97 -4.55
CA MET A 343 -9.81 27.74 -3.42
C MET A 343 -10.46 28.19 -2.12
N GLY A 344 -10.57 27.28 -1.15
CA GLY A 344 -11.07 27.57 0.20
C GLY A 344 -10.01 28.21 1.10
N PRO A 345 -10.36 28.49 2.37
CA PRO A 345 -9.44 28.99 3.38
C PRO A 345 -8.48 27.89 3.87
N LEU A 346 -7.48 28.28 4.65
CA LEU A 346 -6.72 27.37 5.50
C LEU A 346 -7.64 26.87 6.64
N VAL A 347 -7.23 25.78 7.29
CA VAL A 347 -8.08 25.07 8.27
C VAL A 347 -8.42 25.91 9.51
N SER A 348 -7.60 26.90 9.82
CA SER A 348 -7.82 27.84 10.95
C SER A 348 -7.01 29.13 10.79
N ILE A 349 -7.29 30.10 11.65
CA ILE A 349 -6.52 31.35 11.75
C ILE A 349 -5.10 31.06 12.23
N GLU A 350 -4.90 30.12 13.15
CA GLU A 350 -3.60 29.70 13.65
C GLU A 350 -2.74 29.14 12.49
N GLN A 351 -3.33 28.29 11.65
CA GLN A 351 -2.64 27.76 10.48
C GLN A 351 -2.26 28.85 9.49
N ARG A 352 -3.12 29.86 9.29
CA ARG A 352 -2.79 31.03 8.47
C ARG A 352 -1.59 31.80 9.03
N ASP A 353 -1.55 32.02 10.33
CA ASP A 353 -0.48 32.74 10.99
C ASP A 353 0.84 31.96 10.96
N ASP A 354 0.78 30.63 11.06
CA ASP A 354 1.93 29.75 10.88
C ASP A 354 2.50 29.83 9.44
N VAL A 355 1.62 29.83 8.44
CA VAL A 355 2.02 29.99 7.03
C VAL A 355 2.64 31.37 6.79
N ALA A 356 2.03 32.44 7.32
CA ALA A 356 2.57 33.80 7.23
C ALA A 356 3.96 33.88 7.88
N SER A 357 4.15 33.25 9.03
CA SER A 357 5.46 33.20 9.71
C SER A 357 6.50 32.45 8.90
N ALA A 358 6.12 31.33 8.24
CA ALA A 358 7.02 30.59 7.36
C ALA A 358 7.40 31.40 6.11
N VAL A 359 6.44 32.09 5.50
CA VAL A 359 6.71 33.01 4.37
C VAL A 359 7.65 34.12 4.78
N GLN A 360 7.48 34.72 5.95
CA GLN A 360 8.38 35.76 6.45
C GLN A 360 9.82 35.24 6.63
N LYS A 361 10.00 34.04 7.17
CA LYS A 361 11.33 33.41 7.27
C LYS A 361 11.98 33.21 5.91
N LEU A 362 11.19 32.83 4.90
CA LEU A 362 11.69 32.67 3.52
C LEU A 362 12.09 34.04 2.92
N ILE A 363 11.32 35.10 3.16
CA ILE A 363 11.65 36.47 2.73
C ILE A 363 12.93 36.96 3.42
N ASP A 364 13.04 36.80 4.74
CA ASP A 364 14.22 37.22 5.52
C ASP A 364 15.51 36.48 5.05
N ALA A 365 15.36 35.32 4.45
CA ALA A 365 16.45 34.53 3.88
C ALA A 365 16.75 34.83 2.39
N GLY A 366 16.15 35.88 1.83
CA GLY A 366 16.41 36.32 0.47
C GLY A 366 15.36 35.91 -0.57
N GLY A 367 14.23 35.36 -0.15
CA GLY A 367 13.09 35.09 -1.04
C GLY A 367 12.39 36.39 -1.45
N GLU A 368 12.34 36.67 -2.75
CA GLU A 368 11.60 37.79 -3.32
C GLU A 368 10.15 37.37 -3.58
N VAL A 369 9.16 38.12 -3.07
CA VAL A 369 7.75 37.89 -3.40
C VAL A 369 7.48 38.43 -4.79
N VAL A 370 7.28 37.56 -5.75
CA VAL A 370 7.01 37.92 -7.15
C VAL A 370 5.53 37.81 -7.51
N TYR A 371 4.72 37.15 -6.70
CA TYR A 371 3.28 37.08 -6.82
C TYR A 371 2.62 36.86 -5.45
N GLY A 372 1.46 37.47 -5.21
CA GLY A 372 0.73 37.37 -3.95
C GLY A 372 1.42 38.06 -2.79
N GLY A 373 1.60 37.36 -1.70
CA GLY A 373 2.21 37.85 -0.47
C GLY A 373 1.33 37.64 0.77
N ALA A 374 1.88 37.97 1.93
CA ALA A 374 1.18 37.81 3.23
C ALA A 374 0.15 38.90 3.50
N ASP A 375 -0.37 39.57 2.47
CA ASP A 375 -1.45 40.55 2.65
C ASP A 375 -2.64 39.87 3.33
N LYS A 376 -3.08 40.45 4.42
CA LYS A 376 -4.12 39.93 5.30
C LYS A 376 -5.44 39.84 4.55
N LEU A 377 -5.80 38.64 4.11
CA LEU A 377 -7.15 38.31 3.75
C LEU A 377 -7.96 38.12 5.05
N ASP A 378 -9.27 38.39 5.00
CA ASP A 378 -10.16 38.21 6.16
C ASP A 378 -10.21 36.72 6.56
N GLY A 379 -10.38 36.46 7.84
CA GLY A 379 -10.54 35.11 8.38
C GLY A 379 -9.27 34.23 8.19
N ALA A 380 -9.46 33.00 7.81
CA ALA A 380 -8.38 32.00 7.59
C ALA A 380 -7.91 31.92 6.14
N PHE A 381 -8.29 32.85 5.27
CA PHE A 381 -7.85 32.87 3.88
C PHE A 381 -6.40 33.31 3.76
N PHE A 382 -5.69 32.75 2.78
CA PHE A 382 -4.31 33.06 2.43
C PHE A 382 -4.15 33.15 0.91
N ALA A 383 -3.51 34.21 0.42
CA ALA A 383 -3.29 34.40 -1.02
C ALA A 383 -2.22 33.42 -1.55
N PRO A 384 -2.39 32.82 -2.74
CA PRO A 384 -1.32 32.11 -3.39
C PRO A 384 -0.07 32.99 -3.52
N THR A 385 1.09 32.46 -3.11
CA THR A 385 2.32 33.22 -3.01
C THR A 385 3.45 32.50 -3.73
N ILE A 386 4.14 33.21 -4.64
CA ILE A 386 5.35 32.76 -5.32
C ILE A 386 6.55 33.54 -4.77
N LEU A 387 7.52 32.80 -4.28
CA LEU A 387 8.82 33.32 -3.82
C LEU A 387 9.89 32.91 -4.82
N ARG A 388 10.64 33.90 -5.34
CA ARG A 388 11.84 33.66 -6.17
C ARG A 388 13.06 33.72 -5.29
N PHE A 389 13.99 32.80 -5.51
CA PHE A 389 15.30 32.79 -4.87
C PHE A 389 16.40 32.86 -5.94
N ASP A 390 17.20 33.94 -5.90
CA ASP A 390 18.38 34.06 -6.74
C ASP A 390 19.51 33.14 -6.26
N ASP A 391 19.62 32.93 -4.95
CA ASP A 391 20.51 31.94 -4.37
C ASP A 391 19.77 30.61 -4.18
N ALA A 392 19.91 29.68 -5.12
CA ALA A 392 19.34 28.35 -5.05
C ALA A 392 19.88 27.51 -3.88
N GLN A 393 21.00 27.92 -3.25
CA GLN A 393 21.61 27.23 -2.12
C GLN A 393 21.12 27.73 -0.76
N ALA A 394 20.29 28.78 -0.71
CA ALA A 394 19.77 29.36 0.53
C ALA A 394 19.14 28.27 1.42
N GLU A 395 19.63 28.13 2.66
CA GLU A 395 19.21 27.05 3.58
C GLU A 395 17.71 27.07 3.83
N ALA A 396 17.11 28.26 3.93
CA ALA A 396 15.69 28.40 4.26
C ALA A 396 14.77 27.74 3.24
N VAL A 397 15.09 27.80 1.93
CA VAL A 397 14.28 27.16 0.88
C VAL A 397 14.28 25.63 0.98
N HIS A 398 15.31 25.07 1.62
CA HIS A 398 15.47 23.64 1.82
C HIS A 398 15.12 23.17 3.24
N SER A 399 14.73 24.08 4.14
CA SER A 399 14.46 23.75 5.54
C SER A 399 13.09 24.23 6.05
N THR A 400 12.48 25.23 5.39
CA THR A 400 11.21 25.83 5.84
C THR A 400 10.05 25.36 4.99
N GLU A 401 9.09 24.65 5.60
CA GLU A 401 7.82 24.31 4.97
C GLU A 401 6.75 25.34 5.32
N ALA A 402 6.21 26.02 4.30
CA ALA A 402 5.00 26.82 4.42
C ALA A 402 3.79 25.94 4.02
N PHE A 403 3.07 25.39 5.01
CA PHE A 403 1.97 24.44 4.76
C PHE A 403 0.67 25.16 4.33
N GLY A 404 0.77 25.85 3.18
CA GLY A 404 -0.26 26.67 2.56
C GLY A 404 0.00 26.81 1.04
N PRO A 405 -0.69 27.74 0.35
CA PRO A 405 -0.57 27.94 -1.09
C PRO A 405 0.69 28.72 -1.45
N VAL A 406 1.86 28.20 -1.08
CA VAL A 406 3.17 28.87 -1.20
C VAL A 406 4.14 27.98 -1.95
N ILE A 407 4.90 28.57 -2.90
CA ILE A 407 5.97 27.90 -3.63
C ILE A 407 7.22 28.76 -3.67
N SER A 408 8.37 28.10 -3.55
CA SER A 408 9.68 28.70 -3.81
C SER A 408 10.20 28.26 -5.17
N VAL A 409 10.59 29.19 -6.02
CA VAL A 409 11.19 28.95 -7.34
C VAL A 409 12.69 29.19 -7.24
N ILE A 410 13.45 28.17 -7.66
CA ILE A 410 14.92 28.17 -7.68
C ILE A 410 15.43 27.75 -9.06
N GLY A 411 16.44 28.42 -9.54
CA GLY A 411 17.07 28.15 -10.83
C GLY A 411 18.21 27.14 -10.71
N TYR A 412 18.55 26.48 -11.82
CA TYR A 412 19.72 25.63 -11.96
C TYR A 412 20.29 25.67 -13.40
N ASN A 413 21.55 25.28 -13.59
CA ASN A 413 22.17 25.21 -14.90
C ASN A 413 22.36 23.78 -15.40
N GLU A 414 22.93 22.92 -14.57
CA GLU A 414 23.29 21.56 -14.95
C GLU A 414 22.36 20.53 -14.29
N PRO A 415 22.01 19.46 -15.01
CA PRO A 415 21.10 18.42 -14.46
C PRO A 415 21.52 17.85 -13.11
N THR A 416 22.82 17.71 -12.86
CA THR A 416 23.35 17.25 -11.56
C THR A 416 23.09 18.23 -10.43
N GLU A 417 23.07 19.53 -10.71
CA GLU A 417 22.73 20.57 -9.74
C GLU A 417 21.27 20.44 -9.30
N ALA A 418 20.34 20.18 -10.22
CA ALA A 418 18.94 19.95 -9.87
C ALA A 418 18.76 18.74 -8.93
N VAL A 419 19.52 17.67 -9.13
CA VAL A 419 19.55 16.51 -8.23
C VAL A 419 20.01 16.90 -6.83
N GLU A 420 21.10 17.66 -6.74
CA GLU A 420 21.65 18.15 -5.46
C GLU A 420 20.65 19.07 -4.74
N LEU A 421 20.00 20.00 -5.46
CA LEU A 421 18.98 20.89 -4.90
C LEU A 421 17.77 20.10 -4.39
N ALA A 422 17.31 19.10 -5.13
CA ALA A 422 16.21 18.25 -4.68
C ALA A 422 16.58 17.48 -3.40
N ALA A 423 17.78 16.92 -3.34
CA ALA A 423 18.29 16.16 -2.19
C ALA A 423 18.40 17.01 -0.90
N LYS A 424 18.65 18.32 -1.01
CA LYS A 424 18.74 19.24 0.14
C LYS A 424 17.47 19.33 0.98
N GLY A 425 16.32 18.88 0.48
CA GLY A 425 15.10 18.72 1.29
C GLY A 425 15.24 17.76 2.46
N ALA A 426 16.35 17.01 2.54
CA ALA A 426 16.69 16.06 3.62
C ALA A 426 15.66 14.95 3.81
N GLY A 427 15.00 14.57 2.74
CA GLY A 427 13.92 13.58 2.72
C GLY A 427 12.56 14.23 2.42
N SER A 428 11.82 13.64 1.51
CA SER A 428 10.51 14.13 1.07
C SER A 428 9.59 12.97 0.69
N LEU A 429 8.28 13.23 0.66
CA LEU A 429 7.28 12.23 0.28
C LEU A 429 7.30 11.97 -1.22
N VAL A 430 7.44 13.03 -2.02
CA VAL A 430 7.38 12.92 -3.48
C VAL A 430 8.24 13.96 -4.18
N ALA A 431 8.80 13.57 -5.34
CA ALA A 431 9.29 14.49 -6.33
C ALA A 431 8.66 14.21 -7.69
N SER A 432 8.46 15.25 -8.51
CA SER A 432 8.16 15.10 -9.94
C SER A 432 9.35 15.50 -10.80
N VAL A 433 9.53 14.76 -11.88
CA VAL A 433 10.49 15.06 -12.94
C VAL A 433 9.70 15.21 -14.23
N ILE A 434 9.81 16.38 -14.86
CA ILE A 434 9.11 16.69 -16.10
C ILE A 434 10.14 16.87 -17.20
N THR A 435 10.24 15.86 -18.07
CA THR A 435 11.20 15.80 -19.19
C THR A 435 10.68 14.80 -20.21
N HIS A 436 11.03 14.99 -21.48
CA HIS A 436 10.74 14.02 -22.54
C HIS A 436 12.01 13.26 -22.97
N ASP A 437 13.13 13.51 -22.32
CA ASP A 437 14.41 12.84 -22.54
C ASP A 437 14.60 11.69 -21.55
N ASP A 438 14.72 10.46 -22.05
CA ASP A 438 14.86 9.25 -21.21
C ASP A 438 16.19 9.21 -20.44
N GLU A 439 17.26 9.80 -20.96
CA GLU A 439 18.56 9.84 -20.28
C GLU A 439 18.51 10.83 -19.11
N LEU A 440 17.88 11.99 -19.29
CA LEU A 440 17.61 12.94 -18.21
C LEU A 440 16.63 12.35 -17.17
N ALA A 441 15.59 11.66 -17.61
CA ALA A 441 14.68 10.97 -16.70
C ALA A 441 15.40 9.93 -15.83
N ALA A 442 16.31 9.16 -16.43
CA ALA A 442 17.14 8.19 -15.70
C ALA A 442 18.13 8.86 -14.74
N LEU A 443 18.76 9.96 -15.15
CA LEU A 443 19.70 10.72 -14.31
C LEU A 443 18.99 11.31 -13.08
N TYR A 444 17.94 12.09 -13.31
CA TYR A 444 17.18 12.70 -12.22
C TYR A 444 16.57 11.62 -11.31
N GLY A 445 15.87 10.65 -11.90
CA GLY A 445 15.16 9.63 -11.13
C GLY A 445 16.06 8.82 -10.22
N ARG A 446 17.20 8.33 -10.73
CA ARG A 446 18.18 7.59 -9.92
C ARG A 446 18.87 8.48 -8.90
N GLY A 447 19.15 9.74 -9.25
CA GLY A 447 19.81 10.68 -8.38
C GLY A 447 18.98 11.08 -7.16
N ILE A 448 17.67 11.22 -7.32
CA ILE A 448 16.77 11.67 -6.24
C ILE A 448 16.02 10.54 -5.51
N ALA A 449 16.00 9.31 -6.04
CA ALA A 449 15.18 8.22 -5.50
C ALA A 449 15.46 7.93 -4.01
N ALA A 450 16.73 8.01 -3.58
CA ALA A 450 17.09 7.75 -2.17
C ALA A 450 16.61 8.84 -1.19
N TYR A 451 16.17 9.98 -1.70
CA TYR A 451 15.73 11.13 -0.89
C TYR A 451 14.20 11.31 -0.90
N HIS A 452 13.47 10.49 -1.66
CA HIS A 452 12.03 10.64 -1.84
C HIS A 452 11.32 9.29 -1.68
N GLY A 453 10.15 9.29 -1.09
CA GLY A 453 9.33 8.08 -1.02
C GLY A 453 8.73 7.68 -2.36
N ARG A 454 8.49 8.67 -3.24
CA ARG A 454 7.96 8.47 -4.59
C ARG A 454 8.60 9.44 -5.59
N VAL A 455 8.96 8.95 -6.76
CA VAL A 455 9.36 9.78 -7.91
C VAL A 455 8.30 9.63 -8.99
N HIS A 456 7.73 10.75 -9.42
CA HIS A 456 6.71 10.83 -10.45
C HIS A 456 7.28 11.45 -11.70
N PHE A 457 7.18 10.76 -12.82
CA PHE A 457 7.57 11.28 -14.13
C PHE A 457 6.33 11.79 -14.87
N LEU A 458 6.51 12.82 -15.68
CA LEU A 458 5.46 13.40 -16.49
C LEU A 458 6.04 13.97 -17.78
N ASP A 459 5.42 13.62 -18.91
CA ASP A 459 5.73 14.20 -20.21
C ASP A 459 4.46 14.35 -21.06
N ARG A 460 4.63 14.69 -22.35
CA ARG A 460 3.53 14.85 -23.33
C ARG A 460 2.73 13.58 -23.56
N VAL A 461 3.29 12.39 -23.28
CA VAL A 461 2.65 11.11 -23.54
C VAL A 461 1.61 10.83 -22.46
N ASP A 462 1.94 11.04 -21.20
CA ASP A 462 1.11 10.68 -20.05
C ASP A 462 0.44 11.87 -19.33
N ALA A 463 0.69 13.11 -19.77
CA ALA A 463 0.13 14.32 -19.15
C ALA A 463 -1.41 14.33 -19.03
N LYS A 464 -2.13 13.54 -19.84
CA LYS A 464 -3.60 13.42 -19.80
C LYS A 464 -4.10 12.25 -18.95
N THR A 465 -3.26 11.25 -18.71
CA THR A 465 -3.63 9.99 -18.04
C THR A 465 -3.02 9.90 -16.64
N SER A 466 -1.99 10.69 -16.36
CA SER A 466 -1.37 10.76 -15.04
C SER A 466 -2.35 11.23 -13.97
N THR A 467 -2.28 10.63 -12.78
CA THR A 467 -3.04 11.04 -11.60
C THR A 467 -2.45 12.29 -10.93
N GLY A 468 -1.25 12.72 -11.35
CA GLY A 468 -0.58 13.91 -10.89
C GLY A 468 0.34 13.70 -9.68
N HIS A 469 1.14 14.74 -9.41
CA HIS A 469 2.18 14.77 -8.36
C HIS A 469 1.62 14.40 -6.98
N GLY A 470 0.53 15.04 -6.58
CA GLY A 470 -0.01 14.98 -5.23
C GLY A 470 -0.93 13.80 -4.93
N SER A 471 -1.08 12.82 -5.84
CA SER A 471 -2.02 11.71 -5.65
C SER A 471 -1.25 10.43 -5.29
N PRO A 472 -1.16 10.04 -4.01
CA PRO A 472 -0.61 8.74 -3.64
C PRO A 472 -1.59 7.65 -4.09
N LEU A 473 -1.07 6.69 -4.87
CA LEU A 473 -1.85 5.54 -5.31
C LEU A 473 -1.77 4.44 -4.26
N PRO A 474 -2.89 3.83 -3.83
CA PRO A 474 -2.87 2.79 -2.80
C PRO A 474 -2.11 1.53 -3.19
N HIS A 475 -1.75 1.37 -4.47
CA HIS A 475 -0.90 0.28 -4.97
C HIS A 475 0.58 0.47 -4.68
N LEU A 476 1.03 1.71 -4.50
CA LEU A 476 2.42 2.11 -4.28
C LEU A 476 2.59 2.65 -2.87
N VAL A 477 3.79 2.50 -2.33
CA VAL A 477 4.14 3.03 -1.00
C VAL A 477 3.99 4.54 -0.98
N HIS A 478 3.39 5.06 0.09
CA HIS A 478 3.37 6.46 0.48
C HIS A 478 4.17 6.61 1.78
N GLY A 479 5.01 7.60 1.83
CA GLY A 479 5.94 7.85 2.92
C GLY A 479 7.21 8.50 2.37
N GLY A 480 8.24 8.61 3.15
CA GLY A 480 9.50 9.17 2.69
C GLY A 480 10.59 9.13 3.77
N PRO A 481 11.86 9.14 3.35
CA PRO A 481 12.99 9.07 4.27
C PRO A 481 13.19 10.39 5.03
N GLY A 482 14.06 10.37 6.01
CA GLY A 482 14.58 11.54 6.72
C GLY A 482 13.47 12.42 7.31
N ARG A 483 13.43 13.68 6.87
CA ARG A 483 12.45 14.67 7.33
C ARG A 483 11.00 14.24 7.14
N ALA A 484 10.69 13.49 6.09
CA ALA A 484 9.35 12.98 5.83
C ALA A 484 8.88 11.91 6.84
N GLY A 485 9.73 11.53 7.78
CA GLY A 485 9.34 10.71 8.92
C GLY A 485 9.84 9.28 8.90
N GLY A 486 10.19 8.73 7.74
CA GLY A 486 10.66 7.34 7.60
C GLY A 486 9.56 6.28 7.71
N GLY A 487 8.29 6.68 7.76
CA GLY A 487 7.15 5.77 7.75
C GLY A 487 6.82 5.27 6.34
N GLU A 488 6.14 4.13 6.27
CA GLU A 488 5.55 3.60 5.05
C GLU A 488 4.06 3.37 5.26
N GLU A 489 3.26 3.86 4.33
CA GLU A 489 1.81 3.68 4.28
C GLU A 489 1.39 3.22 2.89
N LEU A 490 0.18 2.71 2.72
CA LEU A 490 -0.31 2.19 1.45
C LEU A 490 0.55 1.04 0.89
N GLY A 491 0.88 1.02 -0.39
CA GLY A 491 1.76 0.01 -0.99
C GLY A 491 1.11 -1.35 -1.23
N GLY A 492 -0.21 -1.41 -1.32
CA GLY A 492 -0.95 -2.65 -1.49
C GLY A 492 -0.79 -3.56 -0.27
N ILE A 493 -0.28 -4.78 -0.49
CA ILE A 493 -0.06 -5.73 0.63
C ILE A 493 1.05 -5.28 1.59
N ARG A 494 1.98 -4.40 1.17
CA ARG A 494 3.04 -3.88 2.05
C ARG A 494 2.45 -3.13 3.24
N GLY A 495 1.40 -2.33 3.00
CA GLY A 495 0.67 -1.64 4.06
C GLY A 495 0.01 -2.59 5.06
N ILE A 496 -0.49 -3.76 4.60
CA ILE A 496 -1.04 -4.79 5.49
C ILE A 496 0.09 -5.44 6.31
N LEU A 497 1.19 -5.83 5.65
CA LEU A 497 2.35 -6.46 6.28
C LEU A 497 3.03 -5.55 7.31
N HIS A 498 2.89 -4.23 7.18
CA HIS A 498 3.41 -3.24 8.13
C HIS A 498 2.80 -3.41 9.54
N TYR A 499 1.55 -3.89 9.64
CA TYR A 499 0.87 -4.23 10.90
C TYR A 499 1.04 -5.70 11.30
N MET A 500 2.02 -6.39 10.74
CA MET A 500 2.32 -7.79 11.05
C MET A 500 3.77 -7.95 11.51
N GLN A 501 4.02 -8.95 12.33
CA GLN A 501 5.37 -9.29 12.79
C GLN A 501 5.98 -10.31 11.83
N ARG A 502 7.13 -9.98 11.25
CA ARG A 502 7.95 -10.91 10.48
C ARG A 502 8.83 -11.74 11.41
N THR A 503 8.74 -13.07 11.30
CA THR A 503 9.48 -14.03 12.13
C THR A 503 10.17 -15.06 11.25
N ALA A 504 11.43 -15.35 11.50
CA ALA A 504 12.12 -16.49 10.90
C ALA A 504 11.75 -17.76 11.67
N VAL A 505 11.19 -18.74 10.96
CA VAL A 505 10.91 -20.07 11.51
C VAL A 505 11.84 -21.08 10.86
N GLN A 506 12.38 -22.02 11.65
CA GLN A 506 13.33 -23.02 11.16
C GLN A 506 13.10 -24.35 11.88
N GLY A 507 13.32 -25.43 11.16
CA GLY A 507 13.12 -26.79 11.70
C GLY A 507 13.02 -27.83 10.59
N SER A 508 12.44 -28.98 10.90
CA SER A 508 12.14 -29.99 9.88
C SER A 508 11.02 -29.50 8.92
N PRO A 509 10.98 -30.01 7.68
CA PRO A 509 9.88 -29.74 6.76
C PRO A 509 8.50 -30.00 7.34
N ASP A 510 8.32 -31.02 8.19
CA ASP A 510 7.05 -31.32 8.85
C ASP A 510 6.64 -30.22 9.84
N HIS A 511 7.60 -29.71 10.64
CA HIS A 511 7.32 -28.61 11.57
C HIS A 511 6.93 -27.32 10.83
N LEU A 512 7.63 -26.98 9.76
CA LEU A 512 7.30 -25.80 8.98
C LEU A 512 5.94 -25.96 8.28
N THR A 513 5.66 -27.16 7.75
CA THR A 513 4.35 -27.47 7.17
C THR A 513 3.21 -27.26 8.18
N ALA A 514 3.38 -27.74 9.40
CA ALA A 514 2.40 -27.61 10.46
C ALA A 514 2.20 -26.14 10.92
N VAL A 515 3.29 -25.37 11.05
CA VAL A 515 3.25 -23.97 11.49
C VAL A 515 2.64 -23.05 10.42
N ILE A 516 2.99 -23.29 9.14
CA ILE A 516 2.65 -22.41 8.03
C ILE A 516 1.31 -22.78 7.39
N GLY A 517 0.90 -24.05 7.50
CA GLY A 517 -0.27 -24.55 6.77
C GLY A 517 -0.03 -24.69 5.26
N GLN A 518 1.24 -24.85 4.87
CA GLN A 518 1.66 -25.08 3.49
C GLN A 518 2.69 -26.22 3.47
N TRP A 519 2.54 -27.20 2.57
CA TRP A 519 3.49 -28.29 2.47
C TRP A 519 4.87 -27.81 2.01
N HIS A 520 5.91 -28.35 2.62
CA HIS A 520 7.30 -28.11 2.26
C HIS A 520 7.93 -29.41 1.78
N ARG A 521 8.73 -29.33 0.73
CA ARG A 521 9.43 -30.49 0.17
C ARG A 521 10.27 -31.17 1.26
N GLY A 522 10.12 -32.50 1.37
CA GLY A 522 10.72 -33.30 2.44
C GLY A 522 9.78 -33.56 3.64
N ALA A 523 8.65 -32.88 3.74
CA ALA A 523 7.62 -33.22 4.73
C ALA A 523 6.86 -34.50 4.36
N ALA A 524 6.21 -35.10 5.34
CA ALA A 524 5.39 -36.29 5.17
C ALA A 524 4.32 -36.11 4.08
N VAL A 525 4.09 -37.16 3.31
CA VAL A 525 3.10 -37.19 2.23
C VAL A 525 2.16 -38.38 2.37
N ASN A 526 0.93 -38.18 1.91
CA ASN A 526 -0.05 -39.26 1.71
C ASN A 526 0.00 -39.65 0.23
N ARG A 527 0.93 -40.58 -0.10
CA ARG A 527 1.26 -40.96 -1.47
C ARG A 527 0.26 -41.97 -2.04
N VAL A 528 -0.17 -41.71 -3.27
CA VAL A 528 -0.99 -42.61 -4.10
C VAL A 528 -0.32 -42.74 -5.46
N THR A 529 -0.27 -43.96 -6.00
CA THR A 529 0.23 -44.26 -7.35
C THR A 529 -0.89 -44.59 -8.32
N ARG A 530 -0.61 -44.66 -9.63
CA ARG A 530 -1.60 -45.08 -10.62
C ARG A 530 -2.13 -46.49 -10.33
N LYS A 531 -1.26 -47.38 -9.82
CA LYS A 531 -1.65 -48.73 -9.41
C LYS A 531 -2.67 -48.71 -8.29
N ASP A 532 -2.44 -47.91 -7.23
CA ASP A 532 -3.38 -47.80 -6.09
C ASP A 532 -4.76 -47.31 -6.54
N VAL A 533 -4.77 -46.37 -7.48
CA VAL A 533 -6.03 -45.86 -8.07
C VAL A 533 -6.75 -46.96 -8.86
N THR A 534 -6.01 -47.71 -9.66
CA THR A 534 -6.56 -48.78 -10.50
C THR A 534 -7.09 -49.95 -9.64
N ASP A 535 -6.38 -50.32 -8.58
CA ASP A 535 -6.74 -51.39 -7.65
C ASP A 535 -7.82 -50.97 -6.63
N GLY A 536 -8.20 -49.68 -6.63
CA GLY A 536 -9.20 -49.12 -5.71
C GLY A 536 -8.71 -49.00 -4.25
N THR A 537 -7.40 -49.08 -4.03
CA THR A 537 -6.78 -48.95 -2.70
C THR A 537 -6.40 -47.54 -2.34
N GLY A 538 -6.42 -46.62 -3.31
CA GLY A 538 -6.15 -45.19 -3.13
C GLY A 538 -7.05 -44.30 -4.01
N VAL A 539 -7.23 -43.05 -3.61
CA VAL A 539 -8.00 -42.05 -4.35
C VAL A 539 -7.03 -41.04 -4.93
N HIS A 540 -7.07 -40.84 -6.26
CA HIS A 540 -6.27 -39.81 -6.91
C HIS A 540 -6.56 -38.42 -6.32
N PRO A 541 -5.56 -37.59 -5.97
CA PRO A 541 -5.82 -36.26 -5.37
C PRO A 541 -6.75 -35.37 -6.20
N PHE A 542 -6.76 -35.48 -7.52
CA PHE A 542 -7.69 -34.74 -8.40
C PHE A 542 -9.15 -35.22 -8.33
N ARG A 543 -9.42 -36.32 -7.60
CA ARG A 543 -10.76 -36.79 -7.27
C ARG A 543 -11.28 -36.28 -5.92
N LYS A 544 -10.46 -35.51 -5.22
CA LYS A 544 -10.81 -34.92 -3.93
C LYS A 544 -11.23 -33.47 -4.11
N ASP A 545 -12.38 -33.12 -3.56
CA ASP A 545 -12.82 -31.74 -3.39
C ASP A 545 -12.07 -31.07 -2.23
N LEU A 546 -12.28 -29.75 -2.00
CA LEU A 546 -11.57 -29.04 -0.93
C LEU A 546 -11.99 -29.52 0.49
N ALA A 547 -13.12 -30.18 0.64
CA ALA A 547 -13.54 -30.74 1.93
C ALA A 547 -12.73 -31.99 2.30
N THR A 548 -12.25 -32.74 1.30
CA THR A 548 -11.56 -34.02 1.49
C THR A 548 -10.07 -33.97 1.14
N LEU A 549 -9.64 -33.02 0.31
CA LEU A 549 -8.24 -32.81 -0.04
C LEU A 549 -7.45 -32.27 1.16
N LYS A 550 -6.26 -32.81 1.38
CA LYS A 550 -5.33 -32.39 2.44
C LYS A 550 -3.99 -31.97 1.90
N ILE A 551 -3.36 -31.01 2.56
CA ILE A 551 -1.95 -30.66 2.33
C ILE A 551 -1.11 -31.92 2.51
N GLY A 552 -0.18 -32.18 1.55
CA GLY A 552 0.62 -33.39 1.51
C GLY A 552 -0.04 -34.59 0.80
N ASP A 553 -1.30 -34.51 0.34
CA ASP A 553 -1.83 -35.49 -0.59
C ASP A 553 -1.02 -35.48 -1.87
N GLN A 554 -0.46 -36.63 -2.25
CA GLN A 554 0.49 -36.75 -3.33
C GLN A 554 0.08 -37.85 -4.32
N PHE A 555 0.23 -37.55 -5.60
CA PHE A 555 0.23 -38.54 -6.67
C PHE A 555 1.66 -38.73 -7.20
N ALA A 556 2.10 -39.98 -7.36
CA ALA A 556 3.37 -40.35 -7.99
C ALA A 556 3.12 -41.21 -9.23
N SER A 557 3.71 -40.82 -10.38
CA SER A 557 3.58 -41.55 -11.62
C SER A 557 4.65 -42.68 -11.73
N GLU A 558 4.40 -43.61 -12.64
CA GLU A 558 5.42 -44.52 -13.14
C GLU A 558 6.48 -43.77 -13.99
N LEU A 559 7.63 -44.38 -14.21
CA LEU A 559 8.66 -43.85 -15.09
C LEU A 559 8.19 -43.91 -16.56
N ARG A 560 8.42 -42.82 -17.28
CA ARG A 560 8.23 -42.71 -18.75
C ARG A 560 9.59 -42.51 -19.41
N LYS A 561 9.91 -43.37 -20.37
CA LYS A 561 11.15 -43.27 -21.17
C LYS A 561 11.09 -42.07 -22.12
N VAL A 562 12.18 -41.33 -22.23
CA VAL A 562 12.39 -40.24 -23.18
C VAL A 562 13.05 -40.78 -24.43
N THR A 563 12.47 -40.55 -25.59
CA THR A 563 13.02 -40.99 -26.85
C THR A 563 13.46 -39.84 -27.74
N LEU A 564 14.49 -40.10 -28.56
CA LEU A 564 14.95 -39.11 -29.54
C LEU A 564 13.85 -38.74 -30.56
N GLU A 565 13.04 -39.73 -30.94
CA GLU A 565 11.93 -39.54 -31.88
C GLU A 565 10.93 -38.53 -31.36
N GLU A 566 10.56 -38.61 -30.07
CA GLU A 566 9.64 -37.66 -29.43
C GLU A 566 10.24 -36.24 -29.31
N ILE A 567 11.55 -36.13 -29.02
CA ILE A 567 12.24 -34.80 -28.99
C ILE A 567 12.18 -34.17 -30.38
N LEU A 568 12.50 -34.92 -31.42
CA LEU A 568 12.48 -34.41 -32.81
C LEU A 568 11.05 -34.12 -33.30
N ALA A 569 10.07 -34.94 -32.90
CA ALA A 569 8.67 -34.69 -33.20
C ALA A 569 8.20 -33.38 -32.56
N PHE A 570 8.55 -33.15 -31.30
CA PHE A 570 8.20 -31.92 -30.60
C PHE A 570 8.86 -30.67 -31.23
N ALA A 571 10.15 -30.78 -31.60
CA ALA A 571 10.86 -29.75 -32.35
C ALA A 571 10.13 -29.37 -33.65
N LYS A 572 9.67 -30.38 -34.38
CA LYS A 572 8.94 -30.18 -35.63
C LYS A 572 7.57 -29.55 -35.43
N GLU A 573 6.81 -30.01 -34.43
CA GLU A 573 5.45 -29.53 -34.16
C GLU A 573 5.45 -28.09 -33.62
N THR A 574 6.43 -27.75 -32.77
CA THR A 574 6.49 -26.41 -32.11
C THR A 574 7.31 -25.40 -32.90
N GLY A 575 8.16 -25.84 -33.81
CA GLY A 575 9.17 -25.02 -34.48
C GLY A 575 10.41 -24.72 -33.62
N ASP A 576 10.49 -25.24 -32.39
CA ASP A 576 11.67 -25.10 -31.52
C ASP A 576 12.77 -26.07 -31.95
N THR A 577 13.51 -25.65 -32.97
CA THR A 577 14.61 -26.39 -33.56
C THR A 577 15.98 -25.97 -33.01
N PHE A 578 16.01 -25.40 -31.78
CA PHE A 578 17.28 -25.04 -31.15
C PHE A 578 18.27 -26.19 -31.15
N TYR A 579 19.54 -25.93 -31.45
CA TYR A 579 20.55 -26.96 -31.72
C TYR A 579 20.71 -27.98 -30.59
N ALA A 580 20.52 -27.57 -29.32
CA ALA A 580 20.59 -28.45 -28.17
C ALA A 580 19.63 -29.65 -28.25
N HIS A 581 18.56 -29.55 -29.05
CA HIS A 581 17.54 -30.60 -29.24
C HIS A 581 17.71 -31.38 -30.54
N THR A 582 18.33 -30.74 -31.55
CA THR A 582 18.28 -31.24 -32.93
C THR A 582 19.65 -31.63 -33.50
N ASP A 583 20.76 -31.07 -33.00
CA ASP A 583 22.12 -31.28 -33.46
C ASP A 583 23.00 -31.91 -32.37
N GLU A 584 23.44 -33.15 -32.54
CA GLU A 584 24.22 -33.85 -31.52
C GLU A 584 25.62 -33.25 -31.33
N GLU A 585 26.29 -32.87 -32.42
CA GLU A 585 27.64 -32.34 -32.35
C GLU A 585 27.65 -30.97 -31.68
N ALA A 586 26.71 -30.11 -32.06
CA ALA A 586 26.56 -28.78 -31.46
C ALA A 586 26.11 -28.88 -29.99
N ALA A 587 25.23 -29.82 -29.63
CA ALA A 587 24.82 -30.04 -28.25
C ALA A 587 26.00 -30.48 -27.38
N MET A 588 26.80 -31.46 -27.84
CA MET A 588 27.99 -31.95 -27.13
C MET A 588 29.10 -30.90 -27.01
N ALA A 589 29.17 -29.94 -27.92
CA ALA A 589 30.09 -28.81 -27.83
C ALA A 589 29.72 -27.78 -26.75
N ASN A 590 28.47 -27.78 -26.28
CA ASN A 590 28.00 -26.93 -25.20
C ASN A 590 28.40 -27.55 -23.85
N PRO A 591 29.01 -26.76 -22.92
CA PRO A 591 29.47 -27.27 -21.61
C PRO A 591 28.34 -27.75 -20.70
N PHE A 592 27.09 -27.38 -20.96
CA PHE A 592 25.93 -27.73 -20.14
C PHE A 592 25.19 -28.99 -20.58
N PHE A 593 25.46 -29.51 -21.79
CA PHE A 593 24.71 -30.65 -22.33
C PHE A 593 25.64 -31.85 -22.66
N PRO A 594 25.35 -33.02 -22.11
CA PRO A 594 26.16 -34.21 -22.43
C PRO A 594 25.89 -34.75 -23.84
N ARG A 595 24.71 -34.45 -24.40
CA ARG A 595 24.19 -34.81 -25.73
C ARG A 595 22.93 -34.02 -26.01
N ARG A 596 22.18 -34.35 -27.09
CA ARG A 596 20.87 -33.73 -27.30
C ARG A 596 19.96 -33.94 -26.11
N VAL A 597 19.28 -32.84 -25.67
CA VAL A 597 18.42 -32.83 -24.51
C VAL A 597 16.95 -32.63 -24.90
N ALA A 598 16.04 -33.11 -24.07
CA ALA A 598 14.61 -32.85 -24.23
C ALA A 598 14.32 -31.37 -24.00
N HIS A 599 13.38 -30.82 -24.75
CA HIS A 599 12.85 -29.47 -24.50
C HIS A 599 12.25 -29.40 -23.11
N GLY A 600 12.53 -28.36 -22.38
CA GLY A 600 11.92 -28.14 -21.07
C GLY A 600 10.39 -28.14 -21.13
N TYR A 601 9.81 -27.50 -22.15
CA TYR A 601 8.34 -27.47 -22.35
C TYR A 601 7.76 -28.86 -22.71
N LEU A 602 8.50 -29.72 -23.37
CA LEU A 602 8.11 -31.10 -23.59
C LEU A 602 8.00 -31.86 -22.27
N LEU A 603 8.98 -31.67 -21.36
CA LEU A 603 8.97 -32.27 -20.02
C LEU A 603 7.75 -31.80 -19.19
N VAL A 604 7.42 -30.51 -19.23
CA VAL A 604 6.23 -29.97 -18.56
C VAL A 604 4.95 -30.56 -19.15
N SER A 605 4.86 -30.67 -20.48
CA SER A 605 3.71 -31.27 -21.16
C SER A 605 3.53 -32.75 -20.82
N TRP A 606 4.62 -33.50 -20.76
CA TRP A 606 4.58 -34.89 -20.32
C TRP A 606 4.22 -35.06 -18.87
N ALA A 607 4.75 -34.21 -18.00
CA ALA A 607 4.39 -34.20 -16.58
C ALA A 607 2.89 -34.05 -16.39
N ALA A 608 2.25 -33.12 -17.13
CA ALA A 608 0.80 -32.95 -17.10
C ALA A 608 0.06 -34.23 -17.50
N GLY A 609 0.51 -34.93 -18.57
CA GLY A 609 -0.04 -36.21 -18.97
C GLY A 609 0.17 -37.34 -17.95
N LEU A 610 1.27 -37.31 -17.20
CA LEU A 610 1.59 -38.29 -16.16
C LEU A 610 0.73 -38.16 -14.91
N PHE A 611 0.44 -36.94 -14.49
CA PHE A 611 -0.35 -36.69 -13.25
C PHE A 611 -1.86 -36.53 -13.49
N VAL A 612 -2.32 -36.34 -14.71
CA VAL A 612 -3.74 -36.09 -14.99
C VAL A 612 -4.66 -37.24 -14.54
N GLU A 613 -5.81 -36.89 -14.00
CA GLU A 613 -6.96 -37.78 -13.87
C GLU A 613 -7.97 -37.42 -14.97
N PRO A 614 -8.12 -38.26 -16.02
CA PRO A 614 -8.84 -37.85 -17.23
C PRO A 614 -10.35 -37.76 -17.09
N ALA A 615 -10.93 -38.41 -16.07
CA ALA A 615 -12.36 -38.38 -15.90
C ALA A 615 -12.83 -37.07 -15.20
N PRO A 616 -14.03 -36.55 -15.53
CA PRO A 616 -14.58 -35.36 -14.88
C PRO A 616 -14.61 -35.51 -13.36
N GLY A 617 -14.29 -34.45 -12.63
CA GLY A 617 -14.21 -34.46 -11.17
C GLY A 617 -14.13 -33.04 -10.62
N PRO A 618 -13.81 -32.85 -9.32
CA PRO A 618 -13.85 -31.57 -8.64
C PRO A 618 -12.80 -30.57 -9.11
N VAL A 619 -11.75 -31.00 -9.84
CA VAL A 619 -10.79 -30.07 -10.46
C VAL A 619 -11.43 -29.46 -11.70
N LEU A 620 -11.73 -28.17 -11.62
CA LEU A 620 -12.46 -27.41 -12.63
C LEU A 620 -11.56 -26.89 -13.76
N ALA A 621 -10.35 -26.45 -13.42
CA ALA A 621 -9.41 -25.88 -14.36
C ALA A 621 -7.97 -25.94 -13.83
N ASN A 622 -7.01 -26.10 -14.75
CA ASN A 622 -5.62 -25.70 -14.54
C ASN A 622 -5.46 -24.32 -15.19
N TYR A 623 -5.09 -23.30 -14.40
CA TYR A 623 -5.08 -21.92 -14.87
C TYR A 623 -3.67 -21.28 -14.87
N GLY A 624 -2.66 -21.98 -14.37
CA GLY A 624 -1.31 -21.43 -14.37
C GLY A 624 -0.24 -22.35 -13.84
N LEU A 625 0.99 -21.91 -14.10
CA LEU A 625 2.22 -22.47 -13.56
C LEU A 625 3.02 -21.32 -12.92
N GLU A 626 3.63 -21.60 -11.76
CA GLU A 626 4.53 -20.68 -11.07
C GLU A 626 5.86 -21.36 -10.76
N ASN A 627 6.90 -20.59 -10.53
CA ASN A 627 8.21 -21.04 -10.03
C ASN A 627 8.88 -22.12 -10.88
N LEU A 628 8.60 -22.17 -12.20
CA LEU A 628 9.20 -23.17 -13.10
C LEU A 628 10.72 -23.04 -13.16
N ARG A 629 11.41 -24.16 -12.90
CA ARG A 629 12.86 -24.30 -13.03
C ARG A 629 13.18 -25.63 -13.70
N PHE A 630 14.04 -25.60 -14.73
CA PHE A 630 14.76 -26.75 -15.25
C PHE A 630 16.09 -26.79 -14.52
N ILE A 631 16.38 -27.91 -13.86
CA ILE A 631 17.49 -28.05 -12.90
C ILE A 631 18.61 -28.84 -13.50
N GLU A 632 18.30 -30.04 -14.06
CA GLU A 632 19.26 -30.91 -14.73
C GLU A 632 18.77 -31.25 -16.14
N PRO A 633 19.64 -31.32 -17.12
CA PRO A 633 19.26 -31.72 -18.47
C PRO A 633 18.78 -33.16 -18.52
N VAL A 634 17.69 -33.39 -19.25
CA VAL A 634 17.17 -34.75 -19.56
C VAL A 634 17.50 -35.08 -20.98
N THR A 635 18.18 -36.19 -21.18
CA THR A 635 18.61 -36.68 -22.51
C THR A 635 17.64 -37.74 -23.04
N TYR A 636 17.74 -38.05 -24.32
CA TYR A 636 17.11 -39.27 -24.83
C TYR A 636 17.76 -40.51 -24.16
N ASP A 637 16.96 -41.56 -23.92
CA ASP A 637 17.24 -42.74 -23.09
C ASP A 637 17.09 -42.58 -21.58
N ASP A 638 17.02 -41.35 -21.06
CA ASP A 638 16.55 -41.14 -19.69
C ASP A 638 15.06 -41.51 -19.52
N SER A 639 14.66 -41.71 -18.32
CA SER A 639 13.25 -41.89 -17.96
C SER A 639 12.88 -40.87 -16.90
N VAL A 640 11.65 -40.35 -16.95
CA VAL A 640 11.17 -39.33 -15.99
C VAL A 640 9.88 -39.78 -15.30
N ARG A 641 9.70 -39.39 -14.06
CA ARG A 641 8.47 -39.53 -13.29
C ARG A 641 8.11 -38.24 -12.58
N ILE A 642 6.84 -38.03 -12.29
CA ILE A 642 6.34 -36.88 -11.59
C ILE A 642 5.85 -37.27 -10.19
N GLU A 643 6.14 -36.40 -9.21
CA GLU A 643 5.46 -36.35 -7.93
C GLU A 643 4.69 -35.03 -7.87
N LEU A 644 3.37 -35.10 -7.70
CA LEU A 644 2.48 -33.95 -7.60
C LEU A 644 1.87 -33.92 -6.21
N THR A 645 2.20 -32.91 -5.40
CA THR A 645 1.81 -32.83 -4.00
C THR A 645 0.94 -31.59 -3.73
N ALA A 646 -0.17 -31.74 -3.05
CA ALA A 646 -1.00 -30.62 -2.61
C ALA A 646 -0.19 -29.74 -1.64
N LYS A 647 0.27 -28.58 -2.13
CA LYS A 647 1.16 -27.64 -1.41
C LYS A 647 0.37 -26.64 -0.59
N ARG A 648 -0.65 -26.02 -1.17
CA ARG A 648 -1.48 -24.99 -0.52
C ARG A 648 -2.91 -25.11 -1.00
N ILE A 649 -3.86 -25.02 -0.07
CA ILE A 649 -5.30 -25.05 -0.32
C ILE A 649 -5.88 -23.72 0.13
N THR A 650 -6.52 -22.99 -0.79
CA THR A 650 -7.08 -21.65 -0.55
C THR A 650 -8.55 -21.61 -0.97
N PRO A 651 -9.50 -22.00 -0.08
CA PRO A 651 -10.92 -21.85 -0.38
C PRO A 651 -11.27 -20.39 -0.61
N ARG A 652 -12.05 -20.07 -1.64
CA ARG A 652 -12.58 -18.72 -1.82
C ARG A 652 -13.76 -18.50 -0.88
N VAL A 653 -13.89 -17.31 -0.31
CA VAL A 653 -14.95 -17.02 0.67
C VAL A 653 -16.32 -16.93 -0.03
N THR A 654 -16.35 -16.32 -1.21
CA THR A 654 -17.59 -15.96 -1.95
C THR A 654 -18.03 -16.97 -3.00
N ASP A 655 -17.19 -17.96 -3.34
CA ASP A 655 -17.43 -18.88 -4.44
C ASP A 655 -17.51 -20.32 -3.91
N ASP A 656 -18.15 -21.22 -4.67
CA ASP A 656 -18.26 -22.65 -4.36
C ASP A 656 -17.01 -23.46 -4.71
N TYR A 657 -15.91 -22.77 -5.05
CA TYR A 657 -14.61 -23.35 -5.35
C TYR A 657 -13.49 -22.59 -4.62
N GLY A 658 -12.29 -23.09 -4.74
CA GLY A 658 -11.06 -22.44 -4.28
C GLY A 658 -9.89 -22.80 -5.15
N GLU A 659 -8.72 -22.36 -4.75
CA GLU A 659 -7.47 -22.54 -5.44
C GLU A 659 -6.63 -23.60 -4.72
N VAL A 660 -6.02 -24.50 -5.49
CA VAL A 660 -5.01 -25.41 -4.99
C VAL A 660 -3.71 -25.21 -5.76
N CYS A 661 -2.65 -24.95 -5.02
CA CYS A 661 -1.30 -24.93 -5.52
C CYS A 661 -0.67 -26.30 -5.25
N TRP A 662 -0.12 -26.93 -6.29
CA TRP A 662 0.51 -28.24 -6.26
C TRP A 662 2.00 -28.10 -6.51
N ASP A 663 2.85 -28.67 -5.66
CA ASP A 663 4.27 -28.85 -5.97
C ASP A 663 4.41 -29.99 -6.96
N ALA A 664 4.95 -29.70 -8.13
CA ALA A 664 5.26 -30.65 -9.19
C ALA A 664 6.78 -30.86 -9.25
N ALA A 665 7.25 -32.03 -8.88
CA ALA A 665 8.64 -32.42 -8.87
C ALA A 665 8.87 -33.53 -9.88
N LEU A 666 9.66 -33.25 -10.94
CA LEU A 666 10.01 -34.20 -11.99
C LEU A 666 11.40 -34.80 -11.68
N TYR A 667 11.48 -36.12 -11.55
CA TYR A 667 12.70 -36.86 -11.27
C TYR A 667 13.07 -37.72 -12.44
N ASN A 668 14.38 -37.97 -12.63
CA ASN A 668 14.87 -39.00 -13.56
C ASN A 668 14.88 -40.38 -12.90
N GLN A 669 15.38 -41.41 -13.62
CA GLN A 669 15.50 -42.81 -13.15
C GLN A 669 16.44 -42.99 -11.96
N ASP A 670 17.33 -42.04 -11.71
CA ASP A 670 18.32 -42.03 -10.61
C ASP A 670 17.86 -41.21 -9.42
N ASP A 671 16.57 -40.85 -9.36
CA ASP A 671 15.94 -39.98 -8.34
C ASP A 671 16.54 -38.57 -8.27
N VAL A 672 17.16 -38.09 -9.36
CA VAL A 672 17.65 -36.71 -9.47
C VAL A 672 16.50 -35.81 -9.91
N LEU A 673 16.30 -34.69 -9.18
CA LEU A 673 15.30 -33.68 -9.52
C LEU A 673 15.74 -32.93 -10.78
N VAL A 674 15.00 -33.09 -11.88
CA VAL A 674 15.33 -32.51 -13.19
C VAL A 674 14.52 -31.26 -13.50
N ALA A 675 13.31 -31.16 -12.97
CA ALA A 675 12.50 -29.94 -13.05
C ALA A 675 11.56 -29.82 -11.85
N SER A 676 11.23 -28.59 -11.49
CA SER A 676 10.21 -28.33 -10.47
C SER A 676 9.40 -27.07 -10.81
N TYR A 677 8.13 -27.09 -10.44
CA TYR A 677 7.22 -25.95 -10.60
C TYR A 677 5.97 -26.12 -9.75
N ASP A 678 5.21 -25.04 -9.59
CA ASP A 678 3.90 -25.08 -8.95
C ASP A 678 2.80 -25.14 -10.04
N VAL A 679 1.84 -26.06 -9.91
CA VAL A 679 0.63 -26.12 -10.75
C VAL A 679 -0.50 -25.47 -9.98
N LEU A 680 -1.26 -24.60 -10.65
CA LEU A 680 -2.38 -23.87 -10.06
C LEU A 680 -3.70 -24.38 -10.63
N THR A 681 -4.57 -24.91 -9.76
CA THR A 681 -5.89 -25.42 -10.15
C THR A 681 -7.01 -24.76 -9.39
N LEU A 682 -8.19 -24.69 -10.03
CA LEU A 682 -9.46 -24.39 -9.37
C LEU A 682 -10.14 -25.71 -9.01
N VAL A 683 -10.60 -25.82 -7.77
CA VAL A 683 -11.20 -27.06 -7.23
C VAL A 683 -12.50 -26.73 -6.49
N GLU A 684 -13.56 -27.50 -6.69
CA GLU A 684 -14.83 -27.33 -5.98
C GLU A 684 -14.67 -27.53 -4.47
N LYS A 685 -15.43 -26.76 -3.67
CA LYS A 685 -15.47 -26.92 -2.22
C LYS A 685 -16.08 -28.26 -1.80
N VAL A 686 -17.13 -28.64 -2.49
CA VAL A 686 -17.80 -29.93 -2.37
C VAL A 686 -18.13 -30.39 -3.78
N ASP A 687 -17.77 -31.63 -4.13
CA ASP A 687 -18.06 -32.17 -5.46
C ASP A 687 -19.58 -32.31 -5.67
N THR A 688 -20.17 -31.29 -6.28
CA THR A 688 -21.60 -31.23 -6.59
C THR A 688 -21.91 -31.45 -8.06
N ILE A 689 -20.95 -31.12 -8.95
CA ILE A 689 -21.18 -31.16 -10.40
C ILE A 689 -21.10 -32.62 -10.91
N TYR A 690 -20.21 -33.42 -10.36
CA TYR A 690 -19.88 -34.75 -10.86
C TYR A 690 -20.18 -35.90 -9.88
N ALA A 691 -20.46 -35.61 -8.60
CA ALA A 691 -20.75 -36.62 -7.58
C ALA A 691 -22.04 -37.43 -7.85
N GLN A 692 -22.95 -36.93 -8.72
CA GLN A 692 -24.22 -37.58 -9.05
C GLN A 692 -24.20 -38.41 -10.34
N LYS A 693 -23.05 -38.58 -10.96
CA LYS A 693 -22.83 -39.40 -12.15
C LYS A 693 -21.96 -40.63 -11.86
#